data_25d8751e26da3e5ab59e2a1107e7b559
#
_entry.id   25d8751e26da3e5ab59e2a1107e7b559
#
_cell.length_a   1.000
_cell.length_b   1.000
_cell.length_c   1.000
_cell.angle_alpha   90.00
_cell.angle_beta   90.00
_cell.angle_gamma   90.00
#
_symmetry.space_group_name_H-M   'P 1'
#
loop_
_entity.id
_entity.type
_entity.pdbx_description
1 polymer ?
#
loop_
_entity_poly.entity_id
_entity_poly.type
_entity_poly.pdbx_seq_one_letter_code
_entity_poly.pdbx_strand_id
1 'polypeptide(L)'
;MAQISLMRNLLILLFFGLLVLPLKGQTLKRLSSDADRNTVRDTTNTRNSVRPPKQEKQERPPIELYKIISVANDTTIVDTSLTIKKLYKYNYLRKDNFELLPFSNEGQTYNTLVHDFSGEEVRPIFGARARHFNYMEVEDIYYYNVPTPLTELYYKSVFSQGQNLDAFFTMNKSERFNFSIAYKGLRSLGKYQHILTSTGNFRFAFNYQSKNGRYDLKAHYVAQDLLNQENGGLTDQALTNFASDDSQFSDRARLSVNFEDAESILDGQRFYINQRYDLIPQNDSVNNNRIQVGHILNYEDKFFEYRQTSPATDLFGESFVTSNLTDRTDLNDFNNRIFVEYSNNLLGTLNFQVNHTYYKYGYNSVLIQDEGRIPNLLQGNLIAAGASYKKFYKGFQLKGEAQANVAGDFSGFDFDAEASYQLKDKAFFSGGIHINSSAANYNHLLYQSSYENYNWYNAEDYKNVKTSSIDFDMKSSKWLNASASFVNITDYAYFALDTDGFVNSFQTGDNVSYLKIKVNKDVHFGKFGLDNTVAYQTVSSGGSYLNVPEVVTRNTVYYTDHWFKKSLFVQTGLRFNYFTKYAMNAYDPVLAEFYVQNEQQIGEFPLLDLFFNMKVRQTRIFFIAEHVNSLVSPSNYYSAPGYPYRDFTLRFGLVWNFFL
;
A
#
# COMPACT_ATOMS: atom_id res chain seq x y z
N MET A 1 -23.56 3.36 -21.28
CA MET A 1 -23.90 4.39 -20.25
C MET A 1 -25.21 4.10 -19.52
N ALA A 2 -26.33 3.84 -20.16
CA ALA A 2 -27.61 3.62 -19.46
C ALA A 2 -27.65 2.39 -18.52
N GLN A 3 -27.05 1.26 -18.89
CA GLN A 3 -27.00 0.05 -18.05
C GLN A 3 -26.09 0.20 -16.81
N ILE A 4 -25.02 0.94 -16.93
CA ILE A 4 -24.09 1.21 -15.80
C ILE A 4 -24.76 2.14 -14.77
N SER A 5 -25.51 3.15 -15.26
CA SER A 5 -26.32 4.02 -14.40
C SER A 5 -27.42 3.25 -13.66
N LEU A 6 -28.02 2.26 -14.30
CA LEU A 6 -29.07 1.42 -13.70
C LEU A 6 -28.49 0.54 -12.57
N MET A 7 -27.33 -0.07 -12.81
CA MET A 7 -26.63 -0.93 -11.81
C MET A 7 -26.13 -0.12 -10.61
N ARG A 8 -25.58 1.07 -10.85
CA ARG A 8 -25.21 2.01 -9.80
C ARG A 8 -26.39 2.44 -8.94
N ASN A 9 -27.51 2.77 -9.57
CA ASN A 9 -28.73 3.19 -8.85
C ASN A 9 -29.38 2.01 -8.12
N LEU A 10 -29.29 0.79 -8.65
CA LEU A 10 -29.76 -0.44 -7.98
C LEU A 10 -28.90 -0.79 -6.74
N LEU A 11 -27.58 -0.62 -6.83
CA LEU A 11 -26.65 -0.79 -5.70
C LEU A 11 -26.88 0.24 -4.61
N ILE A 12 -27.14 1.51 -4.98
CA ILE A 12 -27.48 2.58 -4.03
C ILE A 12 -28.81 2.29 -3.34
N LEU A 13 -29.82 1.81 -4.08
CA LEU A 13 -31.12 1.42 -3.52
C LEU A 13 -31.02 0.20 -2.59
N LEU A 14 -30.18 -0.79 -2.91
CA LEU A 14 -29.89 -1.93 -2.02
C LEU A 14 -29.16 -1.48 -0.74
N PHE A 15 -28.27 -0.52 -0.85
CA PHE A 15 -27.54 0.05 0.28
C PHE A 15 -28.47 0.87 1.20
N PHE A 16 -29.34 1.70 0.64
CA PHE A 16 -30.34 2.41 1.43
C PHE A 16 -31.44 1.50 1.99
N GLY A 17 -31.82 0.44 1.29
CA GLY A 17 -32.77 -0.55 1.78
C GLY A 17 -32.29 -1.33 3.01
N LEU A 18 -30.97 -1.56 3.13
CA LEU A 18 -30.37 -2.19 4.31
C LEU A 18 -30.28 -1.26 5.53
N LEU A 19 -30.28 0.08 5.30
CA LEU A 19 -30.29 1.10 6.38
C LEU A 19 -31.68 1.33 7.00
N VAL A 20 -32.76 0.87 6.38
CA VAL A 20 -34.16 1.10 6.86
C VAL A 20 -34.68 -0.04 7.73
N LEU A 21 -33.85 -1.00 8.15
CA LEU A 21 -34.27 -1.98 9.14
C LEU A 21 -34.45 -1.27 10.51
N PRO A 22 -35.60 -1.44 11.19
CA PRO A 22 -35.89 -0.69 12.41
C PRO A 22 -34.90 -1.09 13.51
N LEU A 23 -33.94 -0.21 13.78
CA LEU A 23 -33.17 -0.21 15.01
C LEU A 23 -34.13 0.09 16.16
N LYS A 24 -34.46 -0.91 16.97
CA LYS A 24 -35.07 -0.66 18.27
C LYS A 24 -34.05 0.07 19.13
N GLY A 25 -34.10 1.39 19.08
CA GLY A 25 -33.25 2.26 19.88
C GLY A 25 -33.55 2.08 21.36
N GLN A 26 -32.52 1.82 22.14
CA GLN A 26 -32.56 2.01 23.58
C GLN A 26 -32.67 3.52 23.85
N THR A 27 -33.74 3.91 24.52
CA THR A 27 -34.01 5.28 24.93
C THR A 27 -32.92 5.77 25.89
N LEU A 28 -32.08 6.68 25.45
CA LEU A 28 -31.24 7.51 26.30
C LEU A 28 -32.12 8.44 27.13
N LYS A 29 -32.21 8.21 28.44
CA LYS A 29 -32.78 9.16 29.37
C LYS A 29 -31.97 10.47 29.35
N ARG A 30 -32.57 11.54 28.85
CA ARG A 30 -32.06 12.89 29.00
C ARG A 30 -31.99 13.24 30.49
N LEU A 31 -30.81 13.63 30.94
CA LEU A 31 -30.65 14.41 32.18
C LEU A 31 -31.07 15.85 31.85
N SER A 32 -32.23 16.24 32.33
CA SER A 32 -32.63 17.65 32.38
C SER A 32 -31.95 18.29 33.57
N SER A 33 -31.22 19.38 33.32
CA SER A 33 -30.82 20.35 34.33
C SER A 33 -31.96 21.34 34.52
N ASP A 34 -32.58 21.28 35.65
CA ASP A 34 -33.36 22.42 36.15
C ASP A 34 -32.83 22.86 37.51
N ALA A 35 -32.32 24.07 37.48
CA ALA A 35 -32.08 24.86 38.68
C ALA A 35 -33.36 25.59 39.05
N ASP A 36 -33.89 25.32 40.23
CA ASP A 36 -34.62 26.37 40.92
C ASP A 36 -34.55 26.22 42.45
N ARG A 37 -34.38 27.37 43.05
CA ARG A 37 -34.31 27.62 44.50
C ARG A 37 -35.68 27.52 45.12
N ASN A 38 -35.81 26.92 46.30
CA ASN A 38 -36.20 27.62 47.51
C ASN A 38 -36.40 26.70 48.70
N THR A 39 -35.79 27.04 49.77
CA THR A 39 -36.07 26.90 51.21
C THR A 39 -37.32 26.16 51.66
N VAL A 40 -37.19 25.21 52.60
CA VAL A 40 -37.74 25.24 53.96
C VAL A 40 -37.27 24.04 54.74
N ARG A 41 -36.89 24.21 56.01
CA ARG A 41 -36.59 23.22 57.05
C ARG A 41 -37.78 22.29 57.27
N ASP A 42 -37.56 20.98 57.44
CA ASP A 42 -37.90 20.34 58.69
C ASP A 42 -37.33 18.92 58.87
N THR A 43 -37.27 18.53 60.07
CA THR A 43 -36.64 17.47 60.82
C THR A 43 -37.06 16.05 60.49
N THR A 44 -36.08 15.15 60.72
CA THR A 44 -36.22 13.69 61.11
C THR A 44 -36.87 12.73 60.10
N ASN A 45 -35.99 11.93 59.47
CA ASN A 45 -36.21 10.49 59.47
C ASN A 45 -34.98 9.70 58.94
N THR A 46 -34.51 8.79 59.74
CA THR A 46 -33.55 7.71 59.43
C THR A 46 -34.05 6.92 58.24
N ARG A 47 -33.44 7.14 57.07
CA ARG A 47 -33.58 6.23 55.90
C ARG A 47 -32.27 5.52 55.66
N ASN A 48 -32.30 4.24 55.89
CA ASN A 48 -31.28 3.31 55.36
C ASN A 48 -31.07 3.56 53.87
N SER A 49 -29.98 4.20 53.50
CA SER A 49 -29.57 4.29 52.10
C SER A 49 -29.10 2.91 51.66
N VAL A 50 -29.97 2.18 51.02
CA VAL A 50 -29.57 1.03 50.20
C VAL A 50 -28.71 1.57 49.09
N ARG A 51 -27.39 1.40 49.22
CA ARG A 51 -26.46 1.64 48.12
C ARG A 51 -26.92 0.81 46.93
N PRO A 52 -27.11 1.42 45.73
CA PRO A 52 -27.37 0.63 44.54
C PRO A 52 -26.27 -0.43 44.40
N PRO A 53 -26.59 -1.65 43.97
CA PRO A 53 -25.60 -2.70 43.80
C PRO A 53 -24.49 -2.16 42.91
N LYS A 54 -23.25 -2.32 43.38
CA LYS A 54 -22.05 -2.01 42.57
C LYS A 54 -22.24 -2.80 41.28
N GLN A 55 -22.45 -2.11 40.14
CA GLN A 55 -22.38 -2.75 38.85
C GLN A 55 -21.03 -3.48 38.80
N GLU A 56 -21.04 -4.77 38.74
CA GLU A 56 -19.85 -5.57 38.47
C GLU A 56 -19.22 -4.98 37.21
N LYS A 57 -17.99 -4.55 37.34
CA LYS A 57 -17.21 -4.16 36.17
C LYS A 57 -17.14 -5.39 35.27
N GLN A 58 -17.91 -5.42 34.20
CA GLN A 58 -17.73 -6.42 33.16
C GLN A 58 -16.25 -6.43 32.79
N GLU A 59 -15.59 -7.54 33.04
CA GLU A 59 -14.21 -7.72 32.65
C GLU A 59 -14.14 -7.57 31.12
N ARG A 60 -13.22 -6.73 30.66
CA ARG A 60 -13.06 -6.51 29.22
C ARG A 60 -12.57 -7.83 28.59
N PRO A 61 -13.13 -8.23 27.44
CA PRO A 61 -12.63 -9.39 26.74
C PRO A 61 -11.11 -9.28 26.49
N PRO A 62 -10.36 -10.37 26.60
CA PRO A 62 -8.93 -10.38 26.32
C PRO A 62 -8.65 -9.99 24.87
N ILE A 63 -7.50 -9.34 24.64
CA ILE A 63 -7.14 -8.77 23.34
C ILE A 63 -7.01 -9.85 22.24
N GLU A 64 -6.69 -11.07 22.61
CA GLU A 64 -6.52 -12.23 21.75
C GLU A 64 -7.80 -12.63 21.02
N LEU A 65 -8.96 -12.20 21.53
CA LEU A 65 -10.26 -12.41 20.89
C LEU A 65 -10.56 -11.40 19.77
N TYR A 66 -9.81 -10.31 19.68
CA TYR A 66 -9.94 -9.31 18.63
C TYR A 66 -9.07 -9.70 17.43
N LYS A 67 -9.66 -10.42 16.48
CA LYS A 67 -8.95 -11.00 15.34
C LYS A 67 -9.01 -10.10 14.11
N ILE A 68 -7.90 -10.02 13.38
CA ILE A 68 -7.76 -9.44 12.06
C ILE A 68 -7.46 -10.58 11.10
N ILE A 69 -8.22 -10.67 10.01
CA ILE A 69 -8.16 -11.78 9.06
C ILE A 69 -7.80 -11.19 7.68
N SER A 70 -6.73 -11.67 7.05
CA SER A 70 -6.33 -11.28 5.70
C SER A 70 -7.23 -11.90 4.64
N VAL A 71 -7.08 -11.44 3.39
CA VAL A 71 -7.72 -12.08 2.23
C VAL A 71 -7.27 -13.53 2.08
N ALA A 72 -5.99 -13.82 2.35
CA ALA A 72 -5.40 -15.17 2.35
C ALA A 72 -5.83 -16.06 3.53
N ASN A 73 -6.66 -15.56 4.46
CA ASN A 73 -7.11 -16.21 5.69
C ASN A 73 -6.07 -16.31 6.81
N ASP A 74 -4.95 -15.61 6.73
CA ASP A 74 -4.05 -15.48 7.86
C ASP A 74 -4.73 -14.67 8.96
N THR A 75 -4.60 -15.13 10.19
CA THR A 75 -5.23 -14.48 11.33
C THR A 75 -4.18 -13.90 12.27
N THR A 76 -4.32 -12.62 12.56
CA THR A 76 -3.54 -11.90 13.58
C THR A 76 -4.47 -11.29 14.62
N ILE A 77 -3.94 -10.77 15.71
CA ILE A 77 -4.71 -10.09 16.76
C ILE A 77 -4.53 -8.59 16.70
N VAL A 78 -5.54 -7.85 17.13
CA VAL A 78 -5.44 -6.41 17.31
C VAL A 78 -4.41 -6.12 18.40
N ASP A 79 -3.36 -5.40 18.05
CA ASP A 79 -2.26 -5.09 18.93
C ASP A 79 -2.24 -3.61 19.28
N THR A 80 -2.24 -3.29 20.56
CA THR A 80 -2.17 -1.94 21.10
C THR A 80 -0.81 -1.61 21.72
N SER A 81 0.20 -2.48 21.58
CA SER A 81 1.53 -2.21 22.13
C SER A 81 2.21 -1.04 21.42
N LEU A 82 3.07 -0.36 22.14
CA LEU A 82 3.96 0.68 21.60
C LEU A 82 5.26 0.01 21.14
N THR A 83 5.65 0.24 19.89
CA THR A 83 6.90 -0.28 19.33
C THR A 83 7.40 0.63 18.22
N ILE A 84 8.73 0.74 18.05
CA ILE A 84 9.37 1.51 16.97
C ILE A 84 8.93 1.02 15.58
N LYS A 85 8.58 -0.27 15.44
CA LYS A 85 8.05 -0.86 14.22
C LYS A 85 6.66 -0.33 13.82
N LYS A 86 6.05 0.44 14.70
CA LYS A 86 4.77 1.15 14.50
C LYS A 86 4.92 2.66 14.53
N LEU A 87 6.09 3.20 14.39
CA LEU A 87 6.42 4.62 14.48
C LEU A 87 5.96 5.41 13.23
N TYR A 88 4.89 6.18 13.32
CA TYR A 88 3.61 5.63 13.03
C TYR A 88 3.16 6.14 11.72
N LYS A 89 2.86 5.30 11.01
CA LYS A 89 3.51 4.30 10.21
C LYS A 89 3.97 5.01 8.98
N TYR A 90 5.14 4.72 8.53
CA TYR A 90 6.01 5.56 7.72
C TYR A 90 5.39 6.17 6.47
N ASN A 91 4.52 5.45 5.77
CA ASN A 91 3.87 5.94 4.57
C ASN A 91 2.34 6.11 4.73
N TYR A 92 1.68 6.58 3.69
CA TYR A 92 0.24 6.80 3.70
C TYR A 92 -0.56 5.54 4.03
N LEU A 93 -0.16 4.37 3.51
CA LEU A 93 -0.82 3.09 3.80
C LEU A 93 -0.47 2.51 5.17
N ARG A 94 0.34 3.23 5.97
CA ARG A 94 0.81 2.76 7.28
C ARG A 94 1.68 1.51 7.19
N LYS A 95 2.47 1.40 6.11
CA LYS A 95 3.48 0.37 5.87
C LYS A 95 4.90 0.91 6.12
N ASP A 96 5.85 0.02 6.34
CA ASP A 96 7.26 0.37 6.45
C ASP A 96 7.76 0.92 5.10
N ASN A 97 8.56 1.98 5.15
CA ASN A 97 9.14 2.65 3.98
C ASN A 97 10.66 2.44 3.84
N PHE A 98 11.23 1.39 4.44
CA PHE A 98 12.68 1.16 4.40
C PHE A 98 13.24 1.11 2.96
N GLU A 99 12.46 0.56 2.04
CA GLU A 99 12.82 0.36 0.63
C GLU A 99 12.44 1.54 -0.27
N LEU A 100 11.90 2.61 0.31
CA LEU A 100 11.32 3.74 -0.40
C LEU A 100 11.85 5.07 0.10
N LEU A 101 12.13 6.00 -0.83
CA LEU A 101 12.48 7.39 -0.54
C LEU A 101 11.28 8.29 -0.87
N PRO A 102 10.59 8.88 0.12
CA PRO A 102 9.43 9.71 -0.13
C PRO A 102 9.80 11.05 -0.77
N PHE A 103 8.90 11.60 -1.58
CA PHE A 103 9.01 12.98 -2.07
C PHE A 103 8.72 13.97 -0.93
N SER A 104 8.92 15.26 -1.23
CA SER A 104 8.88 16.32 -0.22
C SER A 104 7.56 16.42 0.52
N ASN A 105 6.41 16.22 -0.13
CA ASN A 105 5.10 16.28 0.50
C ASN A 105 4.54 14.88 0.83
N GLU A 106 3.72 14.79 1.87
CA GLU A 106 2.99 13.56 2.19
C GLU A 106 1.89 13.31 1.13
N GLY A 107 1.75 12.09 0.64
CA GLY A 107 0.79 11.74 -0.41
C GLY A 107 1.32 11.86 -1.83
N GLN A 108 2.49 12.47 -2.04
CA GLN A 108 3.23 12.34 -3.28
C GLN A 108 3.78 10.91 -3.44
N THR A 109 4.50 10.67 -4.52
CA THR A 109 5.14 9.39 -4.83
C THR A 109 6.38 9.10 -3.97
N TYR A 110 6.96 7.93 -4.21
CA TYR A 110 8.20 7.45 -3.61
C TYR A 110 9.13 6.95 -4.71
N ASN A 111 10.42 7.27 -4.60
CA ASN A 111 11.43 6.60 -5.41
C ASN A 111 11.81 5.27 -4.76
N THR A 112 11.99 4.21 -5.55
CA THR A 112 12.33 2.89 -5.05
C THR A 112 13.83 2.77 -4.84
N LEU A 113 14.25 2.52 -3.60
CA LEU A 113 15.66 2.27 -3.25
C LEU A 113 16.01 0.78 -3.32
N VAL A 114 15.07 -0.12 -3.05
CA VAL A 114 15.27 -1.57 -3.08
C VAL A 114 14.13 -2.21 -3.85
N HIS A 115 14.45 -2.88 -4.94
CA HIS A 115 13.46 -3.45 -5.84
C HIS A 115 12.96 -4.82 -5.37
N ASP A 116 11.70 -5.11 -5.72
CA ASP A 116 11.05 -6.40 -5.57
C ASP A 116 10.48 -6.85 -6.92
N PHE A 117 10.87 -8.04 -7.35
CA PHE A 117 10.48 -8.65 -8.63
C PHE A 117 9.66 -9.94 -8.43
N SER A 118 9.04 -10.12 -7.27
CA SER A 118 8.21 -11.30 -6.93
C SER A 118 6.77 -11.21 -7.43
N GLY A 119 6.50 -10.43 -8.48
CA GLY A 119 5.15 -10.28 -9.03
C GLY A 119 4.62 -11.58 -9.64
N GLU A 120 3.41 -12.00 -9.25
CA GLU A 120 2.74 -13.24 -9.69
C GLU A 120 1.72 -13.01 -10.83
N GLU A 121 1.61 -11.79 -11.36
CA GLU A 121 0.63 -11.48 -12.41
C GLU A 121 1.01 -12.11 -13.74
N VAL A 122 0.03 -12.71 -14.41
CA VAL A 122 0.17 -13.33 -15.75
C VAL A 122 -0.42 -12.46 -16.86
N ARG A 123 -0.69 -11.20 -16.57
CA ARG A 123 -1.33 -10.21 -17.45
C ARG A 123 -0.73 -8.83 -17.20
N PRO A 124 -0.91 -7.86 -18.13
CA PRO A 124 -0.48 -6.49 -17.88
C PRO A 124 -1.14 -5.90 -16.64
N ILE A 125 -0.36 -5.15 -15.86
CA ILE A 125 -0.88 -4.33 -14.76
C ILE A 125 -1.13 -2.90 -15.23
N PHE A 126 -1.99 -2.17 -14.50
CA PHE A 126 -2.25 -0.76 -14.79
C PHE A 126 -0.96 0.06 -14.67
N GLY A 127 -0.73 1.00 -15.61
CA GLY A 127 0.38 1.96 -15.55
C GLY A 127 0.25 2.97 -14.41
N ALA A 128 0.89 4.13 -14.53
CA ALA A 128 0.96 5.15 -13.49
C ALA A 128 1.49 4.58 -12.15
N ARG A 129 2.56 3.75 -12.22
CA ARG A 129 3.05 2.98 -11.07
C ARG A 129 3.54 3.86 -9.92
N ALA A 130 4.04 5.05 -10.23
CA ALA A 130 4.42 6.02 -9.21
C ALA A 130 3.26 6.46 -8.29
N ARG A 131 2.01 6.35 -8.74
CA ARG A 131 0.82 6.71 -7.95
C ARG A 131 0.31 5.55 -7.09
N HIS A 132 0.68 4.30 -7.39
CA HIS A 132 0.18 3.11 -6.70
C HIS A 132 0.77 2.89 -5.31
N PHE A 133 1.86 3.57 -4.92
CA PHE A 133 2.37 3.51 -3.54
C PHE A 133 1.35 3.95 -2.47
N ASN A 134 0.37 4.76 -2.84
CA ASN A 134 -0.69 5.23 -1.97
C ASN A 134 -2.06 4.58 -2.26
N TYR A 135 -2.14 3.72 -3.27
CA TYR A 135 -3.34 3.00 -3.68
C TYR A 135 -3.48 1.70 -2.87
N MET A 136 -4.68 1.40 -2.36
CA MET A 136 -4.95 0.16 -1.63
C MET A 136 -5.35 -0.94 -2.59
N GLU A 137 -4.56 -1.98 -2.64
CA GLU A 137 -4.87 -3.20 -3.39
C GLU A 137 -5.75 -4.17 -2.57
N VAL A 138 -6.12 -5.31 -3.15
CA VAL A 138 -6.99 -6.31 -2.51
C VAL A 138 -6.40 -6.78 -1.17
N GLU A 139 -5.08 -6.98 -1.12
CA GLU A 139 -4.35 -7.49 0.03
C GLU A 139 -4.29 -6.50 1.20
N ASP A 140 -4.56 -5.22 0.95
CA ASP A 140 -4.59 -4.17 1.97
C ASP A 140 -5.92 -4.13 2.76
N ILE A 141 -6.90 -4.94 2.36
CA ILE A 141 -8.20 -4.98 2.99
C ILE A 141 -8.30 -6.19 3.95
N TYR A 142 -8.66 -5.89 5.18
CA TYR A 142 -8.77 -6.88 6.24
C TYR A 142 -10.22 -7.06 6.69
N TYR A 143 -10.51 -8.26 7.18
CA TYR A 143 -11.76 -8.64 7.82
C TYR A 143 -11.53 -8.84 9.30
N TYR A 144 -12.58 -8.80 10.08
CA TYR A 144 -12.45 -8.78 11.53
C TYR A 144 -13.38 -9.77 12.19
N ASN A 145 -13.02 -10.19 13.42
CA ASN A 145 -13.90 -10.87 14.35
C ASN A 145 -13.59 -10.36 15.76
N VAL A 146 -14.55 -9.65 16.36
CA VAL A 146 -14.34 -8.90 17.61
C VAL A 146 -15.44 -9.20 18.62
N PRO A 147 -15.11 -9.45 19.91
CA PRO A 147 -16.11 -9.76 20.93
C PRO A 147 -16.96 -8.53 21.32
N THR A 148 -16.42 -7.33 21.18
CA THR A 148 -17.16 -6.06 21.36
C THR A 148 -16.81 -5.10 20.21
N PRO A 149 -17.63 -4.09 19.92
CA PRO A 149 -17.31 -3.08 18.91
C PRO A 149 -15.94 -2.45 19.16
N LEU A 150 -15.18 -2.30 18.09
CA LEU A 150 -13.85 -1.68 18.07
C LEU A 150 -13.85 -0.47 17.15
N THR A 151 -13.40 0.66 17.67
CA THR A 151 -13.09 1.87 16.87
C THR A 151 -11.62 2.21 17.00
N GLU A 152 -10.96 2.49 15.89
CA GLU A 152 -9.63 3.09 15.88
C GLU A 152 -9.69 4.47 15.20
N LEU A 153 -9.16 5.48 15.85
CA LEU A 153 -8.94 6.80 15.29
C LEU A 153 -7.44 7.05 15.21
N TYR A 154 -6.96 7.34 14.01
CA TYR A 154 -5.59 7.74 13.74
C TYR A 154 -5.58 9.17 13.24
N TYR A 155 -4.65 9.96 13.75
CA TYR A 155 -4.36 11.33 13.32
C TYR A 155 -2.86 11.54 13.23
N LYS A 156 -2.42 12.23 12.17
CA LYS A 156 -1.04 12.69 12.01
C LYS A 156 -1.06 14.07 11.35
N SER A 157 -0.32 15.03 11.92
CA SER A 157 -0.06 16.30 11.26
C SER A 157 0.82 16.09 10.03
N VAL A 158 0.58 16.87 8.98
CA VAL A 158 1.35 16.85 7.73
C VAL A 158 1.90 18.24 7.41
N PHE A 159 2.56 18.39 6.26
CA PHE A 159 3.23 19.65 5.90
C PHE A 159 2.19 20.75 5.59
N SER A 160 2.43 21.94 6.15
CA SER A 160 1.69 23.17 5.88
C SER A 160 0.19 23.00 5.74
N GLN A 161 -0.57 23.29 6.78
CA GLN A 161 -2.04 23.31 6.77
C GLN A 161 -2.69 22.03 6.23
N GLY A 162 -2.48 20.91 6.93
CA GLY A 162 -3.11 19.66 6.51
C GLY A 162 -3.10 18.59 7.59
N GLN A 163 -3.71 17.47 7.28
CA GLN A 163 -3.87 16.34 8.19
C GLN A 163 -3.98 15.01 7.46
N ASN A 164 -3.55 13.97 8.14
CA ASN A 164 -3.79 12.59 7.75
C ASN A 164 -4.67 11.94 8.82
N LEU A 165 -5.87 11.54 8.44
CA LEU A 165 -6.86 10.90 9.32
C LEU A 165 -7.15 9.50 8.81
N ASP A 166 -7.34 8.55 9.72
CA ASP A 166 -7.87 7.21 9.40
C ASP A 166 -8.85 6.81 10.52
N ALA A 167 -10.13 6.80 10.19
CA ALA A 167 -11.21 6.40 11.08
C ALA A 167 -11.71 5.02 10.70
N PHE A 168 -11.69 4.11 11.63
CA PHE A 168 -12.05 2.71 11.44
C PHE A 168 -13.03 2.26 12.52
N PHE A 169 -14.07 1.54 12.11
CA PHE A 169 -15.03 0.92 13.00
C PHE A 169 -15.33 -0.50 12.56
N THR A 170 -15.43 -1.43 13.50
CA THR A 170 -15.86 -2.82 13.26
C THR A 170 -16.69 -3.37 14.40
N MET A 171 -17.66 -4.20 14.08
CA MET A 171 -18.45 -4.92 15.07
C MET A 171 -18.99 -6.24 14.54
N ASN A 172 -19.13 -7.20 15.45
CA ASN A 172 -19.90 -8.41 15.20
C ASN A 172 -21.39 -8.13 15.47
N LYS A 173 -22.24 -8.27 14.45
CA LYS A 173 -23.71 -8.29 14.65
C LYS A 173 -24.16 -9.64 15.23
N SER A 174 -23.42 -10.69 14.98
CA SER A 174 -23.56 -12.02 15.55
C SER A 174 -22.19 -12.70 15.58
N GLU A 175 -22.05 -13.83 16.23
CA GLU A 175 -20.82 -14.64 16.25
C GLU A 175 -20.29 -14.99 14.84
N ARG A 176 -21.18 -14.96 13.84
CA ARG A 176 -20.91 -15.38 12.47
C ARG A 176 -20.93 -14.27 11.44
N PHE A 177 -21.24 -13.06 11.82
CA PHE A 177 -21.30 -11.93 10.92
C PHE A 177 -20.61 -10.72 11.54
N ASN A 178 -19.54 -10.28 10.90
CA ASN A 178 -18.85 -9.04 11.21
C ASN A 178 -18.93 -8.09 10.02
N PHE A 179 -18.94 -6.81 10.29
CA PHE A 179 -18.69 -5.77 9.27
C PHE A 179 -17.76 -4.70 9.81
N SER A 180 -17.09 -4.04 8.89
CA SER A 180 -16.24 -2.89 9.16
C SER A 180 -16.50 -1.77 8.16
N ILE A 181 -16.33 -0.54 8.61
CA ILE A 181 -16.37 0.66 7.79
C ILE A 181 -15.18 1.54 8.17
N ALA A 182 -14.52 2.10 7.17
CA ALA A 182 -13.39 2.97 7.39
C ALA A 182 -13.32 4.08 6.35
N TYR A 183 -12.79 5.22 6.78
CA TYR A 183 -12.42 6.30 5.89
C TYR A 183 -11.04 6.82 6.25
N LYS A 184 -10.18 6.89 5.24
CA LYS A 184 -8.85 7.49 5.35
C LYS A 184 -8.78 8.69 4.43
N GLY A 185 -8.36 9.81 4.99
CA GLY A 185 -8.21 11.06 4.24
C GLY A 185 -6.86 11.72 4.53
N LEU A 186 -6.24 12.24 3.50
CA LEU A 186 -5.04 13.06 3.58
C LEU A 186 -5.26 14.34 2.81
N ARG A 187 -4.87 15.46 3.39
CA ARG A 187 -4.67 16.72 2.67
C ARG A 187 -3.38 17.34 3.18
N SER A 188 -2.49 17.72 2.27
CA SER A 188 -1.22 18.36 2.59
C SER A 188 -0.87 19.39 1.52
N LEU A 189 -0.61 20.64 1.93
CA LEU A 189 -0.25 21.70 1.00
C LEU A 189 1.19 21.58 0.50
N GLY A 190 2.09 21.03 1.36
CA GLY A 190 3.52 20.97 1.06
C GLY A 190 4.25 22.28 1.33
N LYS A 191 5.57 22.29 1.13
CA LYS A 191 6.43 23.48 1.33
C LYS A 191 6.84 24.17 0.03
N TYR A 192 6.85 23.44 -1.09
CA TYR A 192 7.17 23.96 -2.41
C TYR A 192 5.89 24.42 -3.13
N GLN A 193 6.06 25.18 -4.21
CA GLN A 193 4.95 25.62 -5.04
C GLN A 193 4.28 24.42 -5.73
N HIS A 194 2.96 24.46 -5.82
CA HIS A 194 2.12 23.54 -6.60
C HIS A 194 2.38 22.03 -6.36
N ILE A 195 2.37 21.61 -5.07
CA ILE A 195 2.54 20.21 -4.66
C ILE A 195 1.47 19.73 -3.69
N LEU A 196 0.30 20.40 -3.68
CA LEU A 196 -0.81 19.95 -2.83
C LEU A 196 -1.17 18.49 -3.16
N THR A 197 -1.40 17.71 -2.11
CA THR A 197 -1.95 16.37 -2.20
C THR A 197 -3.28 16.29 -1.48
N SER A 198 -4.23 15.61 -2.08
CA SER A 198 -5.54 15.33 -1.48
C SER A 198 -5.96 13.91 -1.82
N THR A 199 -6.09 13.07 -0.81
CA THR A 199 -6.47 11.67 -1.02
C THR A 199 -7.65 11.29 -0.14
N GLY A 200 -8.59 10.53 -0.70
CA GLY A 200 -9.71 9.94 -0.01
C GLY A 200 -9.75 8.42 -0.22
N ASN A 201 -10.08 7.67 0.81
CA ASN A 201 -10.19 6.22 0.72
C ASN A 201 -11.30 5.73 1.63
N PHE A 202 -12.41 5.34 1.04
CA PHE A 202 -13.53 4.71 1.72
C PHE A 202 -13.43 3.19 1.60
N ARG A 203 -13.67 2.47 2.70
CA ARG A 203 -13.65 1.01 2.78
C ARG A 203 -14.86 0.50 3.53
N PHE A 204 -15.54 -0.45 2.94
CA PHE A 204 -16.56 -1.24 3.61
C PHE A 204 -16.24 -2.72 3.40
N ALA A 205 -16.15 -3.49 4.47
CA ALA A 205 -15.88 -4.92 4.39
C ALA A 205 -16.76 -5.70 5.35
N PHE A 206 -17.10 -6.93 4.98
CA PHE A 206 -17.81 -7.85 5.88
C PHE A 206 -17.40 -9.29 5.63
N ASN A 207 -17.57 -10.09 6.65
CA ASN A 207 -17.41 -11.53 6.56
C ASN A 207 -18.59 -12.23 7.26
N TYR A 208 -18.96 -13.36 6.69
CA TYR A 208 -20.06 -14.19 7.15
C TYR A 208 -19.69 -15.67 7.11
N GLN A 209 -20.06 -16.41 8.15
CA GLN A 209 -19.97 -17.86 8.20
C GLN A 209 -21.35 -18.45 8.48
N SER A 210 -21.74 -19.50 7.74
CA SER A 210 -23.01 -20.18 7.96
C SER A 210 -23.04 -20.91 9.31
N LYS A 211 -24.27 -21.22 9.80
CA LYS A 211 -24.49 -21.87 11.11
C LYS A 211 -23.80 -23.24 11.22
N ASN A 212 -23.73 -23.98 10.13
CA ASN A 212 -23.07 -25.28 10.06
C ASN A 212 -21.57 -25.21 9.73
N GLY A 213 -21.00 -23.99 9.64
CA GLY A 213 -19.59 -23.74 9.32
C GLY A 213 -19.16 -24.07 7.90
N ARG A 214 -20.09 -24.53 7.03
CA ARG A 214 -19.74 -24.98 5.67
C ARG A 214 -19.57 -23.88 4.65
N TYR A 215 -20.25 -22.75 4.83
CA TYR A 215 -20.15 -21.61 3.91
C TYR A 215 -19.45 -20.45 4.59
N ASP A 216 -18.43 -19.92 3.94
CA ASP A 216 -17.67 -18.73 4.34
C ASP A 216 -17.73 -17.71 3.21
N LEU A 217 -18.01 -16.46 3.56
CA LEU A 217 -18.09 -15.34 2.64
C LEU A 217 -17.31 -14.16 3.18
N LYS A 218 -16.45 -13.60 2.36
CA LYS A 218 -15.80 -12.32 2.56
C LYS A 218 -16.10 -11.40 1.41
N ALA A 219 -16.44 -10.17 1.67
CA ALA A 219 -16.64 -9.18 0.63
C ALA A 219 -16.20 -7.80 1.08
N HIS A 220 -15.73 -6.99 0.14
CA HIS A 220 -15.44 -5.59 0.39
C HIS A 220 -15.74 -4.70 -0.81
N TYR A 221 -15.99 -3.45 -0.51
CA TYR A 221 -16.04 -2.35 -1.45
C TYR A 221 -15.04 -1.28 -1.04
N VAL A 222 -14.27 -0.80 -2.00
CA VAL A 222 -13.29 0.28 -1.82
C VAL A 222 -13.54 1.34 -2.88
N ALA A 223 -13.56 2.61 -2.47
CA ALA A 223 -13.55 3.75 -3.37
C ALA A 223 -12.41 4.68 -2.92
N GLN A 224 -11.54 5.06 -3.85
CA GLN A 224 -10.36 5.85 -3.52
C GLN A 224 -10.04 6.82 -4.65
N ASP A 225 -9.64 8.02 -4.25
CA ASP A 225 -9.18 9.09 -5.12
C ASP A 225 -7.85 9.64 -4.59
N LEU A 226 -6.87 9.78 -5.47
CA LEU A 226 -5.54 10.27 -5.15
C LEU A 226 -5.19 11.42 -6.09
N LEU A 227 -5.45 12.66 -5.65
CA LEU A 227 -5.12 13.87 -6.38
C LEU A 227 -3.78 14.42 -5.91
N ASN A 228 -2.91 14.76 -6.86
CA ASN A 228 -1.70 15.56 -6.64
C ASN A 228 -1.65 16.73 -7.60
N GLN A 229 -1.22 17.88 -7.10
CA GLN A 229 -0.65 18.90 -7.95
C GLN A 229 0.75 18.48 -8.39
N GLU A 230 1.04 18.70 -9.66
CA GLU A 230 2.32 18.38 -10.29
C GLU A 230 3.00 19.67 -10.71
N ASN A 231 4.32 19.77 -10.50
CA ASN A 231 5.07 20.99 -10.77
C ASN A 231 6.33 20.79 -11.65
N GLY A 232 6.58 19.56 -12.10
CA GLY A 232 7.73 19.22 -12.93
C GLY A 232 9.09 19.34 -12.23
N GLY A 233 9.12 19.55 -10.90
CA GLY A 233 10.35 19.78 -10.14
C GLY A 233 10.79 21.25 -10.15
N LEU A 234 11.94 21.54 -9.54
CA LEU A 234 12.53 22.88 -9.50
C LEU A 234 13.19 23.22 -10.84
N THR A 235 13.13 24.49 -11.23
CA THR A 235 13.92 25.00 -12.37
C THR A 235 15.42 24.92 -12.08
N ASP A 236 16.29 24.93 -13.10
CA ASP A 236 17.75 24.89 -12.94
C ASP A 236 18.28 26.00 -12.03
N GLN A 237 17.71 27.21 -12.17
CA GLN A 237 18.08 28.34 -11.32
C GLN A 237 17.63 28.07 -9.87
N ALA A 238 16.45 27.49 -9.66
CA ALA A 238 15.97 27.17 -8.33
C ALA A 238 16.77 26.02 -7.68
N LEU A 239 17.25 25.05 -8.47
CA LEU A 239 18.17 24.02 -7.98
C LEU A 239 19.49 24.62 -7.50
N THR A 240 20.04 25.58 -8.24
CA THR A 240 21.23 26.34 -7.84
C THR A 240 20.97 27.11 -6.55
N ASN A 241 19.83 27.77 -6.44
CA ASN A 241 19.40 28.51 -5.26
C ASN A 241 19.18 27.59 -4.05
N PHE A 242 18.58 26.40 -4.26
CA PHE A 242 18.41 25.39 -3.23
C PHE A 242 19.75 24.91 -2.66
N ALA A 243 20.73 24.66 -3.53
CA ALA A 243 22.07 24.20 -3.15
C ALA A 243 22.95 25.29 -2.54
N SER A 244 22.62 26.58 -2.74
CA SER A 244 23.40 27.71 -2.23
C SER A 244 23.30 27.90 -0.71
N ASP A 245 22.32 27.28 -0.03
CA ASP A 245 21.97 27.48 1.38
C ASP A 245 21.69 28.95 1.75
N ASP A 246 21.38 29.82 0.79
CA ASP A 246 21.03 31.22 1.05
C ASP A 246 19.72 31.29 1.85
N SER A 247 19.75 32.01 2.95
CA SER A 247 18.64 32.18 3.88
C SER A 247 17.34 32.69 3.24
N GLN A 248 17.43 33.45 2.13
CA GLN A 248 16.26 33.93 1.39
C GLN A 248 15.43 32.77 0.80
N PHE A 249 16.05 31.63 0.52
CA PHE A 249 15.41 30.41 -0.02
C PHE A 249 15.09 29.36 1.05
N SER A 250 15.26 29.68 2.33
CA SER A 250 14.81 28.84 3.43
C SER A 250 13.27 28.65 3.44
N ASP A 251 12.52 29.64 2.96
CA ASP A 251 11.14 29.50 2.55
C ASP A 251 11.09 28.90 1.13
N ARG A 252 10.82 27.59 1.08
CA ARG A 252 10.84 26.80 -0.17
C ARG A 252 9.78 27.24 -1.18
N ALA A 253 8.73 27.95 -0.76
CA ALA A 253 7.75 28.54 -1.66
C ALA A 253 8.32 29.67 -2.56
N ARG A 254 9.54 30.14 -2.29
CA ARG A 254 10.26 31.11 -3.14
C ARG A 254 11.07 30.48 -4.27
N LEU A 255 11.23 29.16 -4.25
CA LEU A 255 11.93 28.43 -5.31
C LEU A 255 10.97 28.20 -6.47
N SER A 256 11.35 28.66 -7.66
CA SER A 256 10.54 28.49 -8.87
C SER A 256 10.49 27.03 -9.29
N VAL A 257 9.34 26.62 -9.75
CA VAL A 257 9.08 25.28 -10.33
C VAL A 257 8.87 25.39 -11.84
N ASN A 258 8.92 24.27 -12.53
CA ASN A 258 8.83 24.26 -13.99
C ASN A 258 7.43 24.64 -14.49
N PHE A 259 6.36 24.30 -13.73
CA PHE A 259 4.99 24.75 -14.01
C PHE A 259 4.14 24.72 -12.72
N GLU A 260 3.02 25.46 -12.70
CA GLU A 260 2.15 25.61 -11.52
C GLU A 260 0.67 25.34 -11.86
N ASP A 261 0.38 24.63 -12.94
CA ASP A 261 -0.96 24.51 -13.50
C ASP A 261 -1.36 23.07 -13.87
N ALA A 262 -0.59 22.07 -13.37
CA ALA A 262 -0.86 20.68 -13.66
C ALA A 262 -1.35 19.90 -12.43
N GLU A 263 -2.21 18.91 -12.66
CA GLU A 263 -2.74 18.00 -11.65
C GLU A 263 -2.77 16.57 -12.20
N SER A 264 -2.51 15.59 -11.34
CA SER A 264 -2.69 14.17 -11.64
C SER A 264 -3.69 13.53 -10.68
N ILE A 265 -4.56 12.67 -11.18
CA ILE A 265 -5.57 11.96 -10.41
C ILE A 265 -5.49 10.47 -10.74
N LEU A 266 -5.32 9.64 -9.71
CA LEU A 266 -5.59 8.20 -9.79
C LEU A 266 -6.84 7.92 -8.97
N ASP A 267 -7.92 7.50 -9.64
CA ASP A 267 -9.19 7.12 -9.02
C ASP A 267 -9.46 5.64 -9.24
N GLY A 268 -10.11 5.00 -8.29
CA GLY A 268 -10.47 3.60 -8.44
C GLY A 268 -11.58 3.16 -7.51
N GLN A 269 -12.44 2.32 -8.04
CA GLN A 269 -13.50 1.65 -7.31
C GLN A 269 -13.35 0.15 -7.48
N ARG A 270 -13.39 -0.59 -6.37
CA ARG A 270 -13.26 -2.03 -6.40
C ARG A 270 -14.34 -2.72 -5.59
N PHE A 271 -14.90 -3.76 -6.19
CA PHE A 271 -15.82 -4.67 -5.55
C PHE A 271 -15.23 -6.09 -5.55
N TYR A 272 -15.08 -6.67 -4.38
CA TYR A 272 -14.46 -7.98 -4.19
C TYR A 272 -15.36 -8.91 -3.40
N ILE A 273 -15.49 -10.15 -3.86
CA ILE A 273 -16.17 -11.24 -3.16
C ILE A 273 -15.27 -12.48 -3.17
N ASN A 274 -15.14 -13.14 -2.03
CA ASN A 274 -14.50 -14.46 -1.90
C ASN A 274 -15.46 -15.35 -1.10
N GLN A 275 -15.98 -16.36 -1.75
CA GLN A 275 -16.92 -17.30 -1.15
C GLN A 275 -16.43 -18.74 -1.29
N ARG A 276 -16.65 -19.52 -0.25
CA ARG A 276 -16.20 -20.91 -0.15
C ARG A 276 -17.29 -21.79 0.46
N TYR A 277 -17.40 -23.01 -0.05
CA TYR A 277 -18.33 -23.99 0.45
C TYR A 277 -17.66 -25.34 0.64
N ASP A 278 -17.72 -25.88 1.85
CA ASP A 278 -17.22 -27.21 2.19
C ASP A 278 -18.24 -28.28 1.76
N LEU A 279 -17.96 -28.96 0.66
CA LEU A 279 -18.75 -30.12 0.20
C LEU A 279 -18.60 -31.27 1.20
N ILE A 280 -17.36 -31.55 1.61
CA ILE A 280 -17.02 -32.50 2.67
C ILE A 280 -16.28 -31.71 3.73
N PRO A 281 -16.93 -31.40 4.89
CA PRO A 281 -16.28 -30.68 5.97
C PRO A 281 -15.26 -31.58 6.67
N GLN A 282 -14.23 -30.99 7.20
CA GLN A 282 -13.27 -31.70 8.01
C GLN A 282 -13.93 -32.22 9.31
N ASN A 283 -13.93 -33.52 9.52
CA ASN A 283 -14.36 -34.14 10.77
C ASN A 283 -13.11 -34.51 11.59
N ASP A 284 -13.17 -34.33 12.91
CA ASP A 284 -12.08 -34.58 13.88
C ASP A 284 -11.63 -36.03 14.00
N SER A 285 -12.23 -36.95 13.28
CA SER A 285 -11.95 -38.39 13.38
C SER A 285 -11.29 -38.96 12.12
N VAL A 286 -10.13 -39.53 12.32
CA VAL A 286 -9.31 -40.49 11.52
C VAL A 286 -9.16 -40.31 10.00
N ASN A 287 -10.13 -39.81 9.25
CA ASN A 287 -10.04 -39.51 7.81
C ASN A 287 -10.38 -38.05 7.54
N ASN A 288 -9.36 -37.21 7.62
CA ASN A 288 -9.46 -35.77 7.40
C ASN A 288 -9.48 -35.38 5.91
N ASN A 289 -10.38 -35.97 5.13
CA ASN A 289 -10.62 -35.52 3.77
C ASN A 289 -11.54 -34.30 3.80
N ARG A 290 -11.10 -33.20 3.23
CA ARG A 290 -11.92 -32.00 3.01
C ARG A 290 -11.97 -31.71 1.52
N ILE A 291 -13.15 -31.45 1.01
CA ILE A 291 -13.35 -30.92 -0.35
C ILE A 291 -14.07 -29.59 -0.21
N GLN A 292 -13.47 -28.55 -0.73
CA GLN A 292 -14.01 -27.21 -0.74
C GLN A 292 -14.10 -26.70 -2.17
N VAL A 293 -15.19 -26.04 -2.53
CA VAL A 293 -15.35 -25.29 -3.76
C VAL A 293 -15.39 -23.82 -3.41
N GLY A 294 -14.71 -23.01 -4.19
CA GLY A 294 -14.70 -21.56 -3.97
C GLY A 294 -14.84 -20.77 -5.26
N HIS A 295 -15.26 -19.53 -5.07
CA HIS A 295 -15.38 -18.54 -6.12
C HIS A 295 -14.87 -17.19 -5.60
N ILE A 296 -14.02 -16.55 -6.40
CA ILE A 296 -13.53 -15.19 -6.14
C ILE A 296 -13.93 -14.32 -7.31
N LEU A 297 -14.57 -13.21 -7.01
CA LEU A 297 -14.91 -12.16 -7.98
C LEU A 297 -14.19 -10.89 -7.58
N ASN A 298 -13.49 -10.27 -8.50
CA ASN A 298 -12.91 -8.95 -8.36
C ASN A 298 -13.31 -8.09 -9.56
N TYR A 299 -13.98 -6.99 -9.30
CA TYR A 299 -14.29 -5.98 -10.31
C TYR A 299 -13.63 -4.67 -9.90
N GLU A 300 -12.82 -4.14 -10.77
CA GLU A 300 -12.14 -2.86 -10.58
C GLU A 300 -12.40 -1.94 -11.76
N ASP A 301 -12.82 -0.72 -11.46
CA ASP A 301 -12.93 0.40 -12.38
C ASP A 301 -11.95 1.47 -11.91
N LYS A 302 -10.94 1.76 -12.71
CA LYS A 302 -9.80 2.60 -12.36
C LYS A 302 -9.47 3.53 -13.50
N PHE A 303 -9.10 4.78 -13.21
CA PHE A 303 -8.52 5.67 -14.22
C PHE A 303 -7.35 6.46 -13.67
N PHE A 304 -6.45 6.81 -14.57
CA PHE A 304 -5.44 7.84 -14.35
C PHE A 304 -5.71 9.01 -15.29
N GLU A 305 -5.59 10.23 -14.78
CA GLU A 305 -5.79 11.44 -15.55
C GLU A 305 -4.73 12.47 -15.19
N TYR A 306 -4.05 13.01 -16.20
CA TYR A 306 -3.17 14.16 -16.11
C TYR A 306 -3.85 15.36 -16.77
N ARG A 307 -3.88 16.49 -16.11
CA ARG A 307 -4.44 17.75 -16.60
C ARG A 307 -3.41 18.85 -16.49
N GLN A 308 -3.34 19.71 -17.51
CA GLN A 308 -2.52 20.91 -17.47
C GLN A 308 -3.20 22.04 -18.24
N THR A 309 -3.18 23.26 -17.69
CA THR A 309 -3.85 24.40 -18.33
C THR A 309 -3.09 24.86 -19.57
N SER A 310 -1.77 24.98 -19.47
CA SER A 310 -0.89 25.41 -20.56
C SER A 310 0.19 24.36 -20.78
N PRO A 311 0.32 23.75 -21.97
CA PRO A 311 1.35 22.75 -22.21
C PRO A 311 2.75 23.27 -21.92
N ALA A 312 3.55 22.49 -21.18
CA ALA A 312 4.95 22.78 -20.88
C ALA A 312 5.86 22.23 -21.99
N THR A 313 5.83 22.89 -23.15
CA THR A 313 6.50 22.40 -24.37
C THR A 313 8.02 22.32 -24.23
N ASP A 314 8.62 23.13 -23.39
CA ASP A 314 10.06 23.09 -23.09
C ASP A 314 10.51 21.80 -22.39
N LEU A 315 9.56 21.10 -21.73
CA LEU A 315 9.84 19.86 -20.98
C LEU A 315 9.34 18.61 -21.71
N PHE A 316 8.14 18.67 -22.30
CA PHE A 316 7.45 17.49 -22.84
C PHE A 316 7.33 17.52 -24.37
N GLY A 317 7.84 18.58 -25.02
CA GLY A 317 7.75 18.77 -26.46
C GLY A 317 6.43 19.38 -26.90
N GLU A 318 6.22 19.43 -28.21
CA GLU A 318 5.02 20.02 -28.80
C GLU A 318 3.75 19.31 -28.39
N SER A 319 2.64 20.01 -28.48
CA SER A 319 1.32 19.51 -28.08
C SER A 319 0.27 19.74 -29.17
N PHE A 320 -0.59 18.76 -29.41
CA PHE A 320 -1.76 18.88 -30.31
C PHE A 320 -2.77 19.94 -29.86
N VAL A 321 -2.73 20.33 -28.57
CA VAL A 321 -3.61 21.34 -28.00
C VAL A 321 -2.82 22.49 -27.41
N THR A 322 -3.36 23.70 -27.52
CA THR A 322 -2.69 24.91 -27.03
C THR A 322 -3.07 25.27 -25.58
N SER A 323 -4.08 24.63 -25.04
CA SER A 323 -4.54 24.86 -23.65
C SER A 323 -5.49 23.75 -23.18
N ASN A 324 -5.63 23.62 -21.86
CA ASN A 324 -6.53 22.66 -21.18
C ASN A 324 -6.31 21.22 -21.62
N LEU A 325 -5.04 20.82 -21.63
CA LEU A 325 -4.61 19.46 -21.86
C LEU A 325 -5.25 18.53 -20.83
N THR A 326 -5.80 17.41 -21.29
CA THR A 326 -6.38 16.37 -20.45
C THR A 326 -6.11 15.01 -21.07
N ASP A 327 -5.22 14.27 -20.46
CA ASP A 327 -4.85 12.91 -20.85
C ASP A 327 -5.43 11.95 -19.84
N ARG A 328 -6.33 11.09 -20.29
CA ARG A 328 -7.03 10.13 -19.41
C ARG A 328 -7.02 8.74 -20.00
N THR A 329 -6.61 7.80 -19.19
CA THR A 329 -6.69 6.37 -19.47
C THR A 329 -7.58 5.68 -18.45
N ASP A 330 -8.46 4.80 -18.93
CA ASP A 330 -9.41 4.06 -18.12
C ASP A 330 -9.09 2.56 -18.16
N LEU A 331 -9.27 1.86 -17.03
CA LEU A 331 -9.21 0.40 -16.92
C LEU A 331 -10.51 -0.12 -16.29
N ASN A 332 -11.18 -1.03 -16.98
CA ASN A 332 -12.21 -1.88 -16.39
C ASN A 332 -11.69 -3.32 -16.38
N ASP A 333 -11.57 -3.88 -15.19
CA ASP A 333 -11.06 -5.23 -14.95
C ASP A 333 -12.10 -6.06 -14.21
N PHE A 334 -12.54 -7.15 -14.82
CA PHE A 334 -13.52 -8.07 -14.25
C PHE A 334 -12.92 -9.47 -14.19
N ASN A 335 -12.58 -9.91 -13.02
CA ASN A 335 -11.90 -11.16 -12.77
C ASN A 335 -12.80 -12.13 -12.00
N ASN A 336 -12.95 -13.36 -12.52
CA ASN A 336 -13.68 -14.44 -11.89
C ASN A 336 -12.79 -15.67 -11.77
N ARG A 337 -12.56 -16.13 -10.56
CA ARG A 337 -11.79 -17.32 -10.23
C ARG A 337 -12.69 -18.37 -9.58
N ILE A 338 -12.75 -19.54 -10.16
CA ILE A 338 -13.39 -20.72 -9.56
C ILE A 338 -12.30 -21.71 -9.21
N PHE A 339 -12.38 -22.29 -8.01
CA PHE A 339 -11.40 -23.29 -7.59
C PHE A 339 -12.03 -24.44 -6.82
N VAL A 340 -11.34 -25.57 -6.84
CA VAL A 340 -11.64 -26.75 -6.05
C VAL A 340 -10.39 -27.10 -5.23
N GLU A 341 -10.55 -27.19 -3.93
CA GLU A 341 -9.49 -27.55 -2.99
C GLU A 341 -9.79 -28.90 -2.35
N TYR A 342 -8.85 -29.82 -2.43
CA TYR A 342 -8.81 -31.07 -1.70
C TYR A 342 -7.73 -31.02 -0.64
N SER A 343 -8.06 -31.33 0.58
CA SER A 343 -7.13 -31.35 1.71
C SER A 343 -7.20 -32.65 2.47
N ASN A 344 -6.04 -33.24 2.75
CA ASN A 344 -5.88 -34.48 3.48
C ASN A 344 -4.58 -34.48 4.28
N ASN A 345 -4.58 -35.03 5.50
CA ASN A 345 -3.38 -35.06 6.34
C ASN A 345 -2.20 -35.84 5.73
N LEU A 346 -2.47 -36.89 4.95
CA LEU A 346 -1.44 -37.69 4.32
C LEU A 346 -0.90 -37.01 3.06
N LEU A 347 -1.78 -36.53 2.18
CA LEU A 347 -1.42 -35.98 0.87
C LEU A 347 -1.09 -34.49 0.91
N GLY A 348 -1.60 -33.75 1.87
CA GLY A 348 -1.53 -32.28 1.91
C GLY A 348 -2.76 -31.63 1.31
N THR A 349 -2.60 -30.39 0.86
CA THR A 349 -3.65 -29.58 0.22
C THR A 349 -3.32 -29.39 -1.25
N LEU A 350 -4.25 -29.76 -2.12
CA LEU A 350 -4.21 -29.56 -3.55
C LEU A 350 -5.32 -28.59 -3.94
N ASN A 351 -5.02 -27.59 -4.72
CA ASN A 351 -6.00 -26.63 -5.26
C ASN A 351 -5.88 -26.60 -6.77
N PHE A 352 -7.02 -26.61 -7.46
CA PHE A 352 -7.11 -26.40 -8.91
C PHE A 352 -8.02 -25.23 -9.17
N GLN A 353 -7.59 -24.31 -10.03
CA GLN A 353 -8.32 -23.08 -10.31
C GLN A 353 -8.40 -22.77 -11.79
N VAL A 354 -9.50 -22.14 -12.17
CA VAL A 354 -9.70 -21.52 -13.48
C VAL A 354 -10.09 -20.07 -13.23
N ASN A 355 -9.43 -19.19 -13.93
CA ASN A 355 -9.63 -17.76 -13.83
C ASN A 355 -10.05 -17.20 -15.18
N HIS A 356 -11.17 -16.48 -15.24
CA HIS A 356 -11.61 -15.71 -16.38
C HIS A 356 -11.48 -14.23 -16.06
N THR A 357 -10.76 -13.50 -16.91
CA THR A 357 -10.62 -12.05 -16.82
C THR A 357 -11.13 -11.40 -18.07
N TYR A 358 -12.06 -10.45 -17.95
CA TYR A 358 -12.37 -9.48 -18.98
C TYR A 358 -11.67 -8.17 -18.61
N TYR A 359 -10.90 -7.64 -19.55
CA TYR A 359 -10.19 -6.36 -19.37
C TYR A 359 -10.54 -5.40 -20.50
N LYS A 360 -10.57 -4.12 -20.17
CA LYS A 360 -10.71 -3.02 -21.12
C LYS A 360 -9.86 -1.86 -20.63
N TYR A 361 -8.75 -1.62 -21.33
CA TYR A 361 -7.82 -0.53 -21.05
C TYR A 361 -7.73 0.39 -22.25
N GLY A 362 -7.74 1.71 -22.05
CA GLY A 362 -7.46 2.64 -23.14
C GLY A 362 -8.01 4.05 -22.96
N TYR A 363 -8.12 4.71 -24.08
CA TYR A 363 -8.37 6.13 -24.27
C TYR A 363 -9.69 6.38 -24.99
N ASN A 364 -10.15 7.63 -25.01
CA ASN A 364 -11.44 7.98 -25.63
C ASN A 364 -11.41 8.05 -27.15
N SER A 365 -10.24 8.31 -27.75
CA SER A 365 -10.11 8.58 -29.18
C SER A 365 -8.93 7.82 -29.79
N VAL A 366 -9.06 7.44 -31.05
CA VAL A 366 -7.96 6.95 -31.88
C VAL A 366 -7.07 8.13 -32.26
N LEU A 367 -5.76 7.97 -32.16
CA LEU A 367 -4.80 8.96 -32.64
C LEU A 367 -4.31 8.56 -34.05
N ILE A 368 -4.27 9.52 -34.95
CA ILE A 368 -3.72 9.35 -36.30
C ILE A 368 -2.53 10.28 -36.44
N GLN A 369 -1.35 9.72 -36.63
CA GLN A 369 -0.10 10.42 -36.86
C GLN A 369 0.40 10.11 -38.29
N ASP A 370 1.42 10.86 -38.77
CA ASP A 370 2.02 10.64 -40.09
C ASP A 370 2.61 9.22 -40.22
N GLU A 371 3.11 8.65 -39.14
CA GLU A 371 3.71 7.30 -39.07
C GLU A 371 2.69 6.16 -38.97
N GLY A 372 1.43 6.46 -38.67
CA GLY A 372 0.40 5.43 -38.57
C GLY A 372 -0.74 5.76 -37.61
N ARG A 373 -1.53 4.74 -37.32
CA ARG A 373 -2.69 4.80 -36.44
C ARG A 373 -2.36 4.15 -35.10
N ILE A 374 -2.51 4.90 -34.01
CA ILE A 374 -2.44 4.38 -32.66
C ILE A 374 -3.88 4.02 -32.21
N PRO A 375 -4.17 2.75 -31.88
CA PRO A 375 -5.47 2.36 -31.40
C PRO A 375 -5.76 3.02 -30.04
N ASN A 376 -7.04 3.20 -29.75
CA ASN A 376 -7.42 3.78 -28.46
C ASN A 376 -7.71 2.73 -27.39
N LEU A 377 -7.66 1.43 -27.69
CA LEU A 377 -8.23 0.41 -26.81
C LEU A 377 -7.49 -0.92 -26.92
N LEU A 378 -7.12 -1.46 -25.77
CA LEU A 378 -6.76 -2.86 -25.55
C LEU A 378 -7.90 -3.49 -24.75
N GLN A 379 -8.62 -4.45 -25.33
CA GLN A 379 -9.72 -5.14 -24.64
C GLN A 379 -9.80 -6.60 -25.08
N GLY A 380 -10.17 -7.44 -24.14
CA GLY A 380 -10.29 -8.86 -24.45
C GLY A 380 -10.69 -9.72 -23.26
N ASN A 381 -10.57 -11.00 -23.45
CA ASN A 381 -10.79 -12.00 -22.41
C ASN A 381 -9.55 -12.87 -22.26
N LEU A 382 -9.23 -13.19 -21.04
CA LEU A 382 -8.15 -14.13 -20.69
C LEU A 382 -8.75 -15.29 -19.90
N ILE A 383 -8.33 -16.50 -20.20
CA ILE A 383 -8.62 -17.67 -19.40
C ILE A 383 -7.28 -18.24 -18.92
N ALA A 384 -7.09 -18.26 -17.61
CA ALA A 384 -5.95 -18.88 -16.99
C ALA A 384 -6.35 -20.15 -16.23
N ALA A 385 -5.52 -21.17 -16.27
CA ALA A 385 -5.63 -22.38 -15.47
C ALA A 385 -4.46 -22.44 -14.50
N GLY A 386 -4.72 -22.89 -13.28
CA GLY A 386 -3.66 -22.99 -12.26
C GLY A 386 -3.92 -24.11 -11.28
N ALA A 387 -2.83 -24.48 -10.59
CA ALA A 387 -2.86 -25.46 -9.51
C ALA A 387 -1.87 -25.04 -8.42
N SER A 388 -2.23 -25.32 -7.15
CA SER A 388 -1.28 -25.16 -6.05
C SER A 388 -1.26 -26.40 -5.16
N TYR A 389 -0.12 -26.62 -4.53
CA TYR A 389 0.13 -27.72 -3.60
C TYR A 389 0.79 -27.21 -2.33
N LYS A 390 0.30 -27.68 -1.19
CA LYS A 390 0.90 -27.37 0.12
C LYS A 390 0.93 -28.61 1.00
N LYS A 391 2.09 -28.93 1.54
CA LYS A 391 2.28 -30.03 2.48
C LYS A 391 3.15 -29.62 3.65
N PHE A 392 2.68 -29.93 4.85
CA PHE A 392 3.45 -29.77 6.07
C PHE A 392 3.80 -31.14 6.66
N TYR A 393 5.05 -31.36 7.04
CA TYR A 393 5.49 -32.58 7.67
C TYR A 393 6.67 -32.35 8.62
N LYS A 394 6.48 -32.59 9.92
CA LYS A 394 7.53 -32.53 10.97
C LYS A 394 8.41 -31.27 10.94
N GLY A 395 7.80 -30.11 10.76
CA GLY A 395 8.50 -28.82 10.68
C GLY A 395 8.94 -28.43 9.26
N PHE A 396 8.91 -29.35 8.29
CA PHE A 396 9.07 -29.03 6.87
C PHE A 396 7.74 -28.63 6.26
N GLN A 397 7.78 -27.64 5.40
CA GLN A 397 6.67 -27.28 4.52
C GLN A 397 7.17 -27.21 3.08
N LEU A 398 6.45 -27.82 2.17
CA LEU A 398 6.59 -27.65 0.74
C LEU A 398 5.34 -26.91 0.24
N LYS A 399 5.53 -25.85 -0.53
CA LYS A 399 4.50 -25.09 -1.23
C LYS A 399 4.91 -24.99 -2.69
N GLY A 400 3.96 -25.10 -3.60
CA GLY A 400 4.17 -24.84 -5.01
C GLY A 400 2.87 -24.32 -5.61
N GLU A 401 2.98 -23.39 -6.54
CA GLU A 401 1.87 -22.84 -7.30
C GLU A 401 2.31 -22.65 -8.75
N ALA A 402 1.41 -22.93 -9.68
CA ALA A 402 1.61 -22.66 -11.08
C ALA A 402 0.32 -22.19 -11.71
N GLN A 403 0.40 -21.18 -12.58
CA GLN A 403 -0.72 -20.72 -13.39
C GLN A 403 -0.24 -20.30 -14.78
N ALA A 404 -1.10 -20.43 -15.77
CA ALA A 404 -0.80 -20.00 -17.12
C ALA A 404 -2.07 -19.55 -17.84
N ASN A 405 -1.94 -18.55 -18.70
CA ASN A 405 -2.99 -18.18 -19.64
C ASN A 405 -3.09 -19.27 -20.71
N VAL A 406 -4.25 -19.91 -20.81
CA VAL A 406 -4.53 -21.01 -21.78
C VAL A 406 -5.30 -20.51 -22.98
N ALA A 407 -5.95 -19.32 -22.89
CA ALA A 407 -6.63 -18.65 -23.99
C ALA A 407 -6.72 -17.14 -23.74
N GLY A 408 -6.76 -16.36 -24.82
CA GLY A 408 -6.91 -14.90 -24.83
C GLY A 408 -5.74 -14.19 -25.51
N ASP A 409 -5.72 -12.85 -25.40
CA ASP A 409 -4.82 -12.00 -26.18
C ASP A 409 -3.41 -11.89 -25.57
N PHE A 410 -3.27 -12.12 -24.28
CA PHE A 410 -1.97 -12.13 -23.59
C PHE A 410 -1.59 -13.54 -23.18
N SER A 411 -0.41 -13.98 -23.60
CA SER A 411 0.23 -15.16 -23.02
C SER A 411 0.83 -14.76 -21.67
N GLY A 412 0.89 -15.70 -20.74
CA GLY A 412 1.50 -15.46 -19.44
C GLY A 412 1.58 -16.76 -18.65
N PHE A 413 2.58 -16.85 -17.80
CA PHE A 413 2.75 -18.00 -16.95
C PHE A 413 3.48 -17.57 -15.67
N ASP A 414 3.13 -18.21 -14.57
CA ASP A 414 3.75 -18.01 -13.26
C ASP A 414 3.97 -19.35 -12.58
N PHE A 415 5.13 -19.51 -11.95
CA PHE A 415 5.50 -20.67 -11.17
C PHE A 415 6.27 -20.25 -9.94
N ASP A 416 5.78 -20.65 -8.77
CA ASP A 416 6.42 -20.47 -7.47
C ASP A 416 6.59 -21.82 -6.77
N ALA A 417 7.75 -22.09 -6.23
CA ALA A 417 7.99 -23.26 -5.40
C ALA A 417 8.88 -22.89 -4.21
N GLU A 418 8.41 -23.18 -3.01
CA GLU A 418 9.10 -22.91 -1.75
C GLU A 418 9.21 -24.17 -0.89
N ALA A 419 10.39 -24.44 -0.39
CA ALA A 419 10.62 -25.40 0.67
C ALA A 419 11.06 -24.67 1.94
N SER A 420 10.37 -24.90 3.05
CA SER A 420 10.69 -24.24 4.32
C SER A 420 10.81 -25.22 5.48
N TYR A 421 11.59 -24.82 6.50
CA TYR A 421 11.80 -25.60 7.71
C TYR A 421 11.74 -24.73 8.97
N GLN A 422 10.86 -25.13 9.88
CA GLN A 422 10.74 -24.52 11.21
C GLN A 422 11.58 -25.32 12.24
N LEU A 423 12.73 -24.75 12.64
CA LEU A 423 13.59 -25.29 13.68
C LEU A 423 13.03 -24.95 15.08
N LYS A 424 11.98 -25.65 15.51
CA LYS A 424 11.25 -25.35 16.77
C LYS A 424 10.95 -23.84 16.85
N ASP A 425 11.13 -23.24 18.02
CA ASP A 425 10.91 -21.79 18.24
C ASP A 425 12.16 -20.94 17.94
N LYS A 426 13.22 -21.52 17.37
CA LYS A 426 14.52 -20.86 17.23
C LYS A 426 14.71 -20.14 15.92
N ALA A 427 14.35 -20.77 14.83
CA ALA A 427 14.55 -20.23 13.50
C ALA A 427 13.61 -20.85 12.48
N PHE A 428 13.28 -20.10 11.48
CA PHE A 428 12.60 -20.48 10.25
C PHE A 428 13.55 -20.24 9.08
N PHE A 429 13.62 -21.18 8.18
CA PHE A 429 14.38 -21.11 6.93
C PHE A 429 13.45 -21.42 5.78
N SER A 430 13.55 -20.68 4.70
CA SER A 430 12.93 -21.05 3.42
C SER A 430 13.88 -20.81 2.26
N GLY A 431 13.70 -21.61 1.21
CA GLY A 431 14.34 -21.44 -0.08
C GLY A 431 13.31 -21.65 -1.16
N GLY A 432 13.28 -20.77 -2.14
CA GLY A 432 12.28 -20.74 -3.20
C GLY A 432 12.88 -20.51 -4.57
N ILE A 433 12.08 -20.84 -5.57
CA ILE A 433 12.31 -20.52 -6.98
C ILE A 433 11.01 -19.88 -7.49
N HIS A 434 11.14 -18.72 -8.12
CA HIS A 434 10.03 -18.04 -8.77
C HIS A 434 10.36 -17.82 -10.24
N ILE A 435 9.42 -18.10 -11.12
CA ILE A 435 9.55 -17.89 -12.56
C ILE A 435 8.23 -17.29 -13.08
N ASN A 436 8.31 -16.09 -13.59
CA ASN A 436 7.15 -15.38 -14.16
C ASN A 436 7.42 -14.98 -15.61
N SER A 437 6.39 -14.98 -16.42
CA SER A 437 6.39 -14.43 -17.77
C SER A 437 5.07 -13.70 -18.00
N SER A 438 5.11 -12.39 -18.13
CA SER A 438 3.93 -11.56 -18.32
C SER A 438 4.21 -10.37 -19.25
N ALA A 439 3.19 -9.89 -19.94
CA ALA A 439 3.31 -8.66 -20.69
C ALA A 439 3.67 -7.48 -19.77
N ALA A 440 4.41 -6.51 -20.29
CA ALA A 440 4.74 -5.26 -19.59
C ALA A 440 3.47 -4.53 -19.15
N ASN A 441 3.57 -3.56 -18.23
CA ASN A 441 2.41 -2.79 -17.80
C ASN A 441 1.77 -2.05 -18.98
N TYR A 442 0.50 -1.69 -18.84
CA TYR A 442 -0.27 -1.10 -19.96
C TYR A 442 0.34 0.18 -20.51
N ASN A 443 1.02 1.02 -19.72
CA ASN A 443 1.67 2.23 -20.22
C ASN A 443 2.81 1.94 -21.19
N HIS A 444 3.48 0.78 -21.08
CA HIS A 444 4.46 0.34 -22.07
C HIS A 444 3.80 -0.13 -23.39
N LEU A 445 2.62 -0.73 -23.30
CA LEU A 445 1.96 -1.36 -24.44
C LEU A 445 1.15 -0.38 -25.28
N LEU A 446 0.47 0.56 -24.63
CA LEU A 446 -0.36 1.58 -25.27
C LEU A 446 -0.39 2.84 -24.41
N TYR A 447 0.08 3.94 -24.96
CA TYR A 447 -0.03 5.25 -24.34
C TYR A 447 -0.48 6.31 -25.33
N GLN A 448 -1.34 7.22 -24.91
CA GLN A 448 -1.74 8.40 -25.67
C GLN A 448 -1.75 9.63 -24.78
N SER A 449 -1.19 10.70 -25.27
CA SER A 449 -1.16 12.02 -24.65
C SER A 449 -1.47 13.10 -25.67
N SER A 450 -1.88 14.24 -25.18
CA SER A 450 -1.93 15.47 -25.98
C SER A 450 -0.55 15.99 -26.34
N TYR A 451 0.53 15.57 -25.67
CA TYR A 451 1.92 15.82 -26.08
C TYR A 451 2.32 14.87 -27.20
N GLU A 452 2.87 15.40 -28.30
CA GLU A 452 3.15 14.65 -29.52
C GLU A 452 4.12 13.48 -29.30
N ASN A 453 5.11 13.65 -28.43
CA ASN A 453 6.14 12.65 -28.15
C ASN A 453 5.69 11.51 -27.20
N TYR A 454 4.52 11.63 -26.57
CA TYR A 454 3.99 10.66 -25.60
C TYR A 454 2.89 9.79 -26.21
N ASN A 455 3.16 9.22 -27.41
CA ASN A 455 2.17 8.44 -28.13
C ASN A 455 2.81 7.21 -28.77
N TRP A 456 2.44 5.99 -28.28
CA TRP A 456 2.98 4.75 -28.82
C TRP A 456 2.00 3.58 -28.70
N TYR A 457 2.23 2.56 -29.55
CA TYR A 457 1.54 1.28 -29.51
C TYR A 457 2.56 0.16 -29.73
N ASN A 458 2.91 -0.53 -28.65
CA ASN A 458 3.94 -1.57 -28.62
C ASN A 458 3.37 -2.97 -28.29
N ALA A 459 2.04 -3.12 -28.22
CA ALA A 459 1.42 -4.37 -27.78
C ALA A 459 1.70 -5.55 -28.75
N GLU A 460 2.00 -5.28 -30.02
CA GLU A 460 2.33 -6.29 -31.02
C GLU A 460 3.83 -6.60 -31.08
N ASP A 461 4.69 -5.63 -30.67
CA ASP A 461 6.14 -5.71 -30.80
C ASP A 461 6.83 -6.18 -29.51
N TYR A 462 6.28 -5.81 -28.35
CA TYR A 462 6.87 -6.17 -27.06
C TYR A 462 6.63 -7.63 -26.71
N LYS A 463 7.72 -8.27 -26.28
CA LYS A 463 7.69 -9.61 -25.73
C LYS A 463 7.28 -9.56 -24.25
N ASN A 464 6.85 -10.71 -23.73
CA ASN A 464 6.69 -10.85 -22.30
C ASN A 464 8.01 -10.63 -21.57
N VAL A 465 7.97 -9.82 -20.53
CA VAL A 465 9.04 -9.72 -19.53
C VAL A 465 9.10 -11.06 -18.80
N LYS A 466 10.29 -11.69 -18.78
CA LYS A 466 10.51 -12.97 -18.10
C LYS A 466 11.42 -12.75 -16.91
N THR A 467 10.90 -13.04 -15.73
CA THR A 467 11.62 -12.96 -14.47
C THR A 467 11.86 -14.36 -13.91
N SER A 468 13.06 -14.64 -13.48
CA SER A 468 13.38 -15.86 -12.71
C SER A 468 14.17 -15.49 -11.48
N SER A 469 13.79 -15.98 -10.32
CA SER A 469 14.53 -15.75 -9.08
C SER A 469 14.80 -17.03 -8.30
N ILE A 470 15.85 -16.95 -7.49
CA ILE A 470 16.15 -17.89 -6.41
C ILE A 470 16.20 -17.08 -5.14
N ASP A 471 15.38 -17.48 -4.19
CA ASP A 471 15.14 -16.74 -2.95
C ASP A 471 15.52 -17.60 -1.74
N PHE A 472 16.08 -16.96 -0.73
CA PHE A 472 16.40 -17.56 0.55
C PHE A 472 15.97 -16.62 1.68
N ASP A 473 15.26 -17.16 2.68
CA ASP A 473 14.88 -16.44 3.88
C ASP A 473 15.28 -17.18 5.15
N MET A 474 15.78 -16.43 6.13
CA MET A 474 16.02 -16.88 7.48
C MET A 474 15.37 -15.91 8.46
N LYS A 475 14.48 -16.39 9.32
CA LYS A 475 13.85 -15.59 10.39
C LYS A 475 14.21 -16.21 11.74
N SER A 476 14.85 -15.43 12.63
CA SER A 476 15.22 -15.92 13.96
C SER A 476 15.18 -14.80 15.00
N SER A 477 14.42 -15.02 16.06
CA SER A 477 14.42 -14.12 17.22
C SER A 477 15.76 -14.08 17.97
N LYS A 478 16.52 -15.20 17.91
CA LYS A 478 17.79 -15.34 18.62
C LYS A 478 18.99 -14.83 17.82
N TRP A 479 19.04 -15.11 16.51
CA TRP A 479 20.18 -14.78 15.64
C TRP A 479 19.91 -13.43 14.93
N LEU A 480 19.43 -13.49 13.70
CA LEU A 480 19.06 -12.34 12.87
C LEU A 480 17.99 -12.78 11.86
N ASN A 481 17.36 -11.82 11.22
CA ASN A 481 16.58 -12.08 10.02
C ASN A 481 17.44 -11.72 8.81
N ALA A 482 17.48 -12.59 7.83
CA ALA A 482 18.21 -12.38 6.59
C ALA A 482 17.38 -12.87 5.41
N SER A 483 17.44 -12.17 4.30
CA SER A 483 16.92 -12.62 3.01
C SER A 483 17.97 -12.39 1.93
N ALA A 484 18.02 -13.28 0.94
CA ALA A 484 18.82 -13.12 -0.25
C ALA A 484 17.97 -13.49 -1.45
N SER A 485 18.03 -12.69 -2.51
CA SER A 485 17.32 -12.92 -3.75
C SER A 485 18.26 -12.65 -4.92
N PHE A 486 18.37 -13.61 -5.83
CA PHE A 486 19.05 -13.44 -7.11
C PHE A 486 18.02 -13.52 -8.22
N VAL A 487 17.91 -12.45 -8.99
CA VAL A 487 16.87 -12.26 -10.02
C VAL A 487 17.52 -12.09 -11.37
N ASN A 488 16.97 -12.76 -12.36
CA ASN A 488 17.35 -12.64 -13.77
C ASN A 488 16.11 -12.22 -14.57
N ILE A 489 16.22 -11.14 -15.34
CA ILE A 489 15.12 -10.61 -16.14
C ILE A 489 15.56 -10.54 -17.59
N THR A 490 14.77 -11.09 -18.51
CA THR A 490 14.94 -10.94 -19.95
C THR A 490 13.76 -10.17 -20.53
N ASP A 491 14.03 -9.49 -21.64
CA ASP A 491 13.03 -8.63 -22.29
C ASP A 491 12.47 -7.55 -21.32
N TYR A 492 13.36 -6.95 -20.51
CA TYR A 492 12.98 -5.96 -19.49
C TYR A 492 12.44 -4.68 -20.13
N ALA A 493 11.24 -4.25 -19.74
CA ALA A 493 10.63 -3.01 -20.20
C ALA A 493 10.91 -1.88 -19.20
N TYR A 494 11.30 -0.70 -19.72
CA TYR A 494 11.66 0.47 -18.93
C TYR A 494 11.32 1.76 -19.68
N PHE A 495 11.19 2.87 -18.96
CA PHE A 495 11.10 4.20 -19.54
C PHE A 495 12.48 4.85 -19.49
N ALA A 496 12.85 5.58 -20.53
CA ALA A 496 14.08 6.36 -20.61
C ALA A 496 13.90 7.52 -21.59
N LEU A 497 14.87 8.45 -21.63
CA LEU A 497 14.88 9.48 -22.66
C LEU A 497 15.29 8.87 -24.01
N ASP A 498 14.60 9.25 -25.06
CA ASP A 498 14.95 8.94 -26.44
C ASP A 498 16.08 9.86 -26.95
N THR A 499 16.40 9.77 -28.24
CA THR A 499 17.45 10.59 -28.88
C THR A 499 17.13 12.09 -28.95
N ASP A 500 15.86 12.43 -28.85
CA ASP A 500 15.37 13.80 -28.87
C ASP A 500 15.21 14.38 -27.45
N GLY A 501 15.46 13.57 -26.43
CA GLY A 501 15.43 13.94 -25.01
C GLY A 501 14.07 13.86 -24.36
N PHE A 502 13.10 13.13 -24.94
CA PHE A 502 11.78 12.92 -24.38
C PHE A 502 11.62 11.52 -23.83
N VAL A 503 10.78 11.38 -22.81
CA VAL A 503 10.52 10.07 -22.19
C VAL A 503 9.73 9.17 -23.14
N ASN A 504 10.25 7.96 -23.36
CA ASN A 504 9.63 6.96 -24.21
C ASN A 504 9.71 5.57 -23.57
N SER A 505 8.94 4.64 -24.09
CA SER A 505 8.92 3.24 -23.64
C SER A 505 9.93 2.43 -24.44
N PHE A 506 10.75 1.64 -23.75
CA PHE A 506 11.75 0.75 -24.33
C PHE A 506 11.66 -0.66 -23.76
N GLN A 507 12.14 -1.61 -24.54
CA GLN A 507 12.35 -2.99 -24.07
C GLN A 507 13.75 -3.44 -24.50
N THR A 508 14.57 -3.90 -23.54
CA THR A 508 15.92 -4.39 -23.85
C THR A 508 15.91 -5.88 -24.15
N GLY A 509 16.70 -6.30 -25.16
CA GLY A 509 17.02 -7.72 -25.38
C GLY A 509 18.14 -8.25 -24.48
N ASP A 510 18.83 -7.36 -23.74
CA ASP A 510 19.89 -7.74 -22.82
C ASP A 510 19.30 -8.33 -21.53
N ASN A 511 20.11 -9.17 -20.88
CA ASN A 511 19.73 -9.76 -19.60
C ASN A 511 20.04 -8.80 -18.45
N VAL A 512 19.07 -8.58 -17.55
CA VAL A 512 19.23 -7.82 -16.31
C VAL A 512 19.39 -8.79 -15.15
N SER A 513 20.55 -8.78 -14.48
CA SER A 513 20.84 -9.67 -13.35
C SER A 513 21.01 -8.84 -12.08
N TYR A 514 20.15 -9.10 -11.09
CA TYR A 514 20.06 -8.34 -9.84
C TYR A 514 20.23 -9.26 -8.63
N LEU A 515 21.09 -8.88 -7.70
CA LEU A 515 21.28 -9.53 -6.40
C LEU A 515 20.89 -8.58 -5.29
N LYS A 516 20.09 -9.08 -4.36
CA LYS A 516 19.68 -8.38 -3.12
C LYS A 516 19.96 -9.26 -1.91
N ILE A 517 20.61 -8.68 -0.89
CA ILE A 517 20.80 -9.31 0.43
C ILE A 517 20.33 -8.31 1.48
N LYS A 518 19.36 -8.69 2.30
CA LYS A 518 18.82 -7.84 3.37
C LYS A 518 18.99 -8.53 4.72
N VAL A 519 19.50 -7.80 5.70
CA VAL A 519 19.71 -8.29 7.06
C VAL A 519 19.05 -7.35 8.04
N ASN A 520 18.30 -7.89 8.99
CA ASN A 520 17.72 -7.14 10.11
C ASN A 520 18.05 -7.80 11.45
N LYS A 521 18.47 -7.00 12.41
CA LYS A 521 18.71 -7.44 13.79
C LYS A 521 18.28 -6.35 14.78
N ASP A 522 17.39 -6.75 15.68
CA ASP A 522 17.01 -5.98 16.86
C ASP A 522 17.75 -6.55 18.08
N VAL A 523 18.51 -5.71 18.78
CA VAL A 523 19.31 -6.06 19.95
C VAL A 523 18.85 -5.22 21.14
N HIS A 524 18.58 -5.87 22.27
CA HIS A 524 18.17 -5.20 23.48
C HIS A 524 19.24 -5.31 24.55
N PHE A 525 19.53 -4.18 25.21
CA PHE A 525 20.42 -4.09 26.34
C PHE A 525 19.76 -3.29 27.46
N GLY A 526 19.12 -3.99 28.39
CA GLY A 526 18.31 -3.37 29.44
C GLY A 526 17.13 -2.57 28.88
N LYS A 527 17.14 -1.25 29.09
CA LYS A 527 16.12 -0.32 28.58
C LYS A 527 16.46 0.26 27.20
N PHE A 528 17.63 -0.03 26.69
CA PHE A 528 18.07 0.41 25.36
C PHE A 528 17.88 -0.68 24.33
N GLY A 529 17.53 -0.29 23.11
CA GLY A 529 17.45 -1.15 21.95
C GLY A 529 18.20 -0.54 20.77
N LEU A 530 18.66 -1.42 19.89
CA LEU A 530 19.31 -1.08 18.64
C LEU A 530 18.69 -1.95 17.54
N ASP A 531 17.87 -1.35 16.68
CA ASP A 531 17.29 -2.02 15.51
C ASP A 531 18.06 -1.59 14.26
N ASN A 532 18.71 -2.54 13.62
CA ASN A 532 19.49 -2.33 12.40
C ASN A 532 18.87 -3.09 11.26
N THR A 533 18.70 -2.42 10.12
CA THR A 533 18.36 -3.03 8.83
C THR A 533 19.36 -2.55 7.81
N VAL A 534 19.95 -3.47 7.07
CA VAL A 534 20.89 -3.20 5.99
C VAL A 534 20.46 -4.03 4.79
N ALA A 535 20.39 -3.40 3.62
CA ALA A 535 20.26 -4.06 2.33
C ALA A 535 21.50 -3.77 1.50
N TYR A 536 22.11 -4.81 0.96
CA TYR A 536 23.13 -4.73 -0.07
C TYR A 536 22.53 -5.24 -1.37
N GLN A 537 22.79 -4.54 -2.47
CA GLN A 537 22.28 -4.92 -3.78
C GLN A 537 23.25 -4.53 -4.89
N THR A 538 23.19 -5.27 -5.98
CA THR A 538 24.03 -5.01 -7.15
C THR A 538 23.36 -5.53 -8.42
N VAL A 539 23.58 -4.81 -9.52
CA VAL A 539 23.18 -5.22 -10.87
C VAL A 539 24.44 -5.63 -11.61
N SER A 540 24.62 -6.95 -11.80
CA SER A 540 25.82 -7.50 -12.42
C SER A 540 25.76 -7.50 -13.95
N SER A 541 24.57 -7.39 -14.54
CA SER A 541 24.32 -7.21 -15.97
C SER A 541 23.09 -6.31 -16.15
N GLY A 542 23.06 -5.47 -17.15
CA GLY A 542 21.94 -4.57 -17.44
C GLY A 542 21.88 -3.33 -16.53
N GLY A 543 23.00 -2.91 -15.96
CA GLY A 543 23.09 -1.73 -15.07
C GLY A 543 22.76 -0.40 -15.73
N SER A 544 22.61 -0.34 -17.06
CA SER A 544 22.09 0.82 -17.78
C SER A 544 20.56 0.90 -17.82
N TYR A 545 19.86 -0.17 -17.46
CA TYR A 545 18.41 -0.30 -17.49
C TYR A 545 17.78 -0.37 -16.10
N LEU A 546 18.54 -0.76 -15.09
CA LEU A 546 18.10 -0.88 -13.70
C LEU A 546 19.14 -0.25 -12.76
N ASN A 547 18.79 0.89 -12.18
CA ASN A 547 19.65 1.66 -11.30
C ASN A 547 19.29 1.42 -9.83
N VAL A 548 20.26 1.05 -9.01
CA VAL A 548 20.08 0.78 -7.57
C VAL A 548 21.25 1.33 -6.75
N PRO A 549 21.03 1.83 -5.53
CA PRO A 549 22.13 2.10 -4.59
C PRO A 549 22.68 0.76 -4.07
N GLU A 550 24.00 0.62 -3.97
CA GLU A 550 24.61 -0.61 -3.47
C GLU A 550 24.22 -0.95 -2.03
N VAL A 551 24.13 0.06 -1.17
CA VAL A 551 23.80 -0.11 0.24
C VAL A 551 22.67 0.83 0.64
N VAL A 552 21.67 0.26 1.29
CA VAL A 552 20.60 1.00 1.99
C VAL A 552 20.60 0.56 3.44
N THR A 553 20.65 1.51 4.39
CA THR A 553 20.66 1.16 5.81
C THR A 553 19.75 2.04 6.64
N ARG A 554 19.14 1.43 7.65
CA ARG A 554 18.39 2.11 8.71
C ARG A 554 18.81 1.58 10.06
N ASN A 555 19.32 2.47 10.92
CA ASN A 555 19.80 2.15 12.25
C ASN A 555 19.03 2.99 13.26
N THR A 556 18.39 2.35 14.21
CA THR A 556 17.57 3.04 15.23
C THR A 556 18.05 2.68 16.61
N VAL A 557 18.60 3.66 17.33
CA VAL A 557 18.91 3.54 18.75
C VAL A 557 17.77 4.12 19.56
N TYR A 558 17.26 3.37 20.52
CA TYR A 558 16.10 3.80 21.27
C TYR A 558 16.15 3.38 22.75
N TYR A 559 15.47 4.17 23.56
CA TYR A 559 15.24 3.93 24.98
C TYR A 559 13.77 3.62 25.22
N THR A 560 13.48 2.64 26.08
CA THR A 560 12.11 2.22 26.41
C THR A 560 11.95 2.06 27.92
N ASP A 561 10.95 2.71 28.50
CA ASP A 561 10.67 2.60 29.94
C ASP A 561 9.21 2.92 30.29
N HIS A 562 8.84 2.60 31.53
CA HIS A 562 7.60 3.01 32.15
C HIS A 562 7.83 4.13 33.15
N TRP A 563 7.20 5.28 32.92
CA TRP A 563 7.27 6.45 33.80
C TRP A 563 6.00 6.60 34.67
N PHE A 564 6.06 7.46 35.68
CA PHE A 564 4.94 7.82 36.55
C PHE A 564 4.18 6.60 37.13
N LYS A 565 4.90 5.73 37.85
CA LYS A 565 4.35 4.50 38.44
C LYS A 565 3.67 3.58 37.41
N LYS A 566 4.26 3.45 36.24
CA LYS A 566 3.78 2.66 35.08
C LYS A 566 2.51 3.18 34.39
N SER A 567 2.15 4.45 34.64
CA SER A 567 0.99 5.06 33.95
C SER A 567 1.28 5.49 32.53
N LEU A 568 2.55 5.72 32.20
CA LEU A 568 3.03 6.14 30.91
C LEU A 568 4.14 5.20 30.43
N PHE A 569 3.94 4.57 29.27
CA PHE A 569 4.99 3.83 28.57
C PHE A 569 5.62 4.75 27.53
N VAL A 570 6.94 4.89 27.57
CA VAL A 570 7.73 5.80 26.73
C VAL A 570 8.71 5.01 25.89
N GLN A 571 8.86 5.44 24.64
CA GLN A 571 9.89 4.97 23.72
C GLN A 571 10.41 6.17 22.94
N THR A 572 11.70 6.47 23.06
CA THR A 572 12.34 7.62 22.41
C THR A 572 13.68 7.21 21.83
N GLY A 573 14.10 7.85 20.77
CA GLY A 573 15.35 7.49 20.13
C GLY A 573 15.69 8.33 18.91
N LEU A 574 16.76 7.88 18.25
CA LEU A 574 17.29 8.46 17.02
C LEU A 574 17.28 7.39 15.93
N ARG A 575 16.77 7.75 14.77
CA ARG A 575 16.77 6.94 13.55
C ARG A 575 17.71 7.57 12.53
N PHE A 576 18.63 6.78 12.04
CA PHE A 576 19.56 7.10 10.97
C PHE A 576 19.17 6.30 9.72
N ASN A 577 18.94 6.97 8.58
CA ASN A 577 18.77 6.35 7.28
C ASN A 577 19.86 6.86 6.34
N TYR A 578 20.38 5.98 5.51
CA TYR A 578 21.41 6.30 4.54
C TYR A 578 21.36 5.34 3.35
N PHE A 579 21.70 5.83 2.18
CA PHE A 579 21.89 5.03 0.97
C PHE A 579 23.07 5.58 0.15
N THR A 580 23.77 4.67 -0.53
CA THR A 580 24.92 5.02 -1.37
C THR A 580 24.46 5.75 -2.62
N LYS A 581 25.34 6.55 -3.18
CA LYS A 581 25.13 7.33 -4.39
C LYS A 581 24.93 6.41 -5.60
N TYR A 582 23.96 6.73 -6.44
CA TYR A 582 23.65 6.00 -7.67
C TYR A 582 22.92 6.91 -8.67
N ALA A 583 22.82 6.49 -9.92
CA ALA A 583 22.02 7.17 -10.93
C ALA A 583 20.52 6.97 -10.61
N MET A 584 19.96 7.89 -9.84
CA MET A 584 18.58 7.78 -9.34
C MET A 584 17.59 8.04 -10.49
N ASN A 585 16.57 7.18 -10.61
CA ASN A 585 15.53 7.33 -11.61
C ASN A 585 14.80 8.66 -11.46
N ALA A 586 14.53 9.32 -12.58
CA ALA A 586 13.78 10.56 -12.63
C ALA A 586 12.27 10.27 -12.72
N TYR A 587 11.45 11.25 -12.34
CA TYR A 587 10.00 11.13 -12.32
C TYR A 587 9.36 11.91 -13.47
N ASP A 588 8.48 11.25 -14.21
CA ASP A 588 7.66 11.85 -15.25
C ASP A 588 6.20 11.98 -14.77
N PRO A 589 5.67 13.20 -14.60
CA PRO A 589 4.32 13.42 -14.11
C PRO A 589 3.23 13.11 -15.15
N VAL A 590 3.53 13.17 -16.45
CA VAL A 590 2.56 12.87 -17.52
C VAL A 590 2.22 11.38 -17.52
N LEU A 591 3.26 10.54 -17.45
CA LEU A 591 3.12 9.09 -17.35
C LEU A 591 2.77 8.64 -15.93
N ALA A 592 3.11 9.43 -14.90
CA ALA A 592 3.19 9.03 -13.50
C ALA A 592 4.06 7.77 -13.30
N GLU A 593 5.20 7.74 -13.98
CA GLU A 593 6.19 6.65 -13.94
C GLU A 593 7.58 7.20 -13.63
N PHE A 594 8.48 6.32 -13.24
CA PHE A 594 9.89 6.66 -13.14
C PHE A 594 10.62 6.20 -14.40
N TYR A 595 11.50 7.04 -14.92
CA TYR A 595 12.34 6.70 -16.05
C TYR A 595 13.82 6.62 -15.68
N VAL A 596 14.53 5.74 -16.35
CA VAL A 596 15.96 5.51 -16.16
C VAL A 596 16.74 6.67 -16.74
N GLN A 597 17.65 7.22 -15.96
CA GLN A 597 18.66 8.18 -16.40
C GLN A 597 20.02 7.76 -15.79
N ASN A 598 21.12 8.05 -16.50
CA ASN A 598 22.46 7.63 -16.10
C ASN A 598 23.44 8.80 -15.91
N GLU A 599 22.95 10.03 -15.93
CA GLU A 599 23.76 11.25 -15.86
C GLU A 599 23.90 11.76 -14.42
N GLN A 600 22.77 11.97 -13.74
CA GLN A 600 22.75 12.56 -12.41
C GLN A 600 22.78 11.49 -11.32
N GLN A 601 23.83 11.55 -10.50
CA GLN A 601 23.95 10.66 -9.35
C GLN A 601 23.46 11.36 -8.07
N ILE A 602 22.61 10.68 -7.31
CA ILE A 602 21.99 11.16 -6.06
C ILE A 602 22.19 10.12 -4.96
N GLY A 603 22.41 10.57 -3.73
CA GLY A 603 22.65 9.74 -2.57
C GLY A 603 23.74 10.30 -1.66
N GLU A 604 24.26 9.48 -0.75
CA GLU A 604 25.31 9.84 0.22
C GLU A 604 24.93 10.99 1.16
N PHE A 605 23.65 11.23 1.37
CA PHE A 605 23.19 12.15 2.40
C PHE A 605 22.52 11.41 3.55
N PRO A 606 22.95 11.64 4.79
CA PRO A 606 22.33 11.04 5.96
C PRO A 606 20.99 11.70 6.27
N LEU A 607 20.01 10.90 6.72
CA LEU A 607 18.72 11.37 7.21
C LEU A 607 18.60 10.98 8.68
N LEU A 608 18.60 11.98 9.56
CA LEU A 608 18.48 11.79 11.01
C LEU A 608 17.11 12.25 11.49
N ASP A 609 16.40 11.35 12.17
CA ASP A 609 15.12 11.64 12.79
C ASP A 609 15.16 11.38 14.28
N LEU A 610 14.58 12.28 15.06
CA LEU A 610 14.33 12.08 16.48
C LEU A 610 12.85 11.75 16.69
N PHE A 611 12.56 10.79 17.56
CA PHE A 611 11.19 10.44 17.87
C PHE A 611 10.94 10.30 19.36
N PHE A 612 9.70 10.58 19.75
CA PHE A 612 9.22 10.44 21.10
C PHE A 612 7.80 9.85 21.08
N ASN A 613 7.71 8.57 21.40
CA ASN A 613 6.47 7.82 21.41
C ASN A 613 5.99 7.58 22.82
N MET A 614 4.71 7.72 23.05
CA MET A 614 4.07 7.53 24.36
C MET A 614 2.84 6.63 24.23
N LYS A 615 2.59 5.85 25.27
CA LYS A 615 1.33 5.11 25.41
C LYS A 615 0.74 5.32 26.80
N VAL A 616 -0.51 5.80 26.81
CA VAL A 616 -1.34 5.91 28.01
C VAL A 616 -2.59 5.04 27.79
N ARG A 617 -2.70 3.94 28.54
CA ARG A 617 -3.78 2.95 28.33
C ARG A 617 -3.83 2.48 26.88
N GLN A 618 -4.87 2.86 26.12
CA GLN A 618 -5.12 2.46 24.73
C GLN A 618 -4.76 3.57 23.73
N THR A 619 -4.32 4.73 24.21
CA THR A 619 -3.93 5.86 23.37
C THR A 619 -2.41 5.87 23.19
N ARG A 620 -1.97 5.96 21.97
CA ARG A 620 -0.58 6.12 21.57
C ARG A 620 -0.42 7.51 20.99
N ILE A 621 0.55 8.26 21.47
CA ILE A 621 0.86 9.61 21.02
C ILE A 621 2.30 9.59 20.54
N PHE A 622 2.57 10.25 19.44
CA PHE A 622 3.92 10.30 18.88
C PHE A 622 4.29 11.70 18.39
N PHE A 623 5.56 12.02 18.59
CA PHE A 623 6.21 13.19 18.04
C PHE A 623 7.43 12.72 17.26
N ILE A 624 7.63 13.29 16.08
CA ILE A 624 8.78 13.00 15.22
C ILE A 624 9.35 14.32 14.72
N ALA A 625 10.65 14.50 14.94
CA ALA A 625 11.44 15.54 14.29
C ALA A 625 12.19 14.87 13.12
N GLU A 626 11.64 15.01 11.91
CA GLU A 626 12.21 14.41 10.70
C GLU A 626 13.33 15.28 10.16
N HIS A 627 14.41 14.65 9.66
CA HIS A 627 15.54 15.25 8.97
C HIS A 627 16.18 16.41 9.78
N VAL A 628 16.45 16.15 11.08
CA VAL A 628 17.00 17.18 11.99
C VAL A 628 18.36 17.71 11.55
N ASN A 629 19.15 16.92 10.86
CA ASN A 629 20.45 17.33 10.36
C ASN A 629 20.38 18.32 9.18
N SER A 630 19.24 18.46 8.50
CA SER A 630 19.06 19.49 7.47
C SER A 630 19.16 20.92 8.03
N LEU A 631 19.08 21.10 9.34
CA LEU A 631 19.28 22.40 10.00
C LEU A 631 20.76 22.86 9.97
N VAL A 632 21.70 21.93 9.74
CA VAL A 632 23.14 22.18 9.83
C VAL A 632 23.93 21.57 8.67
N SER A 633 23.28 20.80 7.79
CA SER A 633 23.88 20.19 6.60
C SER A 633 23.56 21.00 5.35
N PRO A 634 24.43 21.00 4.34
CA PRO A 634 24.12 21.60 3.05
C PRO A 634 22.87 21.03 2.40
N SER A 635 22.15 21.84 1.61
CA SER A 635 20.97 21.45 0.87
C SER A 635 21.35 20.65 -0.40
N ASN A 636 21.72 19.38 -0.23
CA ASN A 636 22.10 18.46 -1.31
C ASN A 636 21.31 17.15 -1.30
N TYR A 637 20.09 17.18 -0.79
CA TYR A 637 19.24 16.02 -0.60
C TYR A 637 18.04 16.06 -1.57
N TYR A 638 17.89 14.97 -2.36
CA TYR A 638 16.90 14.86 -3.43
C TYR A 638 16.18 13.50 -3.37
N SER A 639 14.90 13.50 -3.74
CA SER A 639 14.08 12.29 -3.88
C SER A 639 14.04 11.77 -5.32
N ALA A 640 14.36 12.62 -6.27
CA ALA A 640 14.57 12.36 -7.70
C ALA A 640 15.31 13.56 -8.33
N PRO A 641 15.90 13.44 -9.53
CA PRO A 641 16.38 14.58 -10.28
C PRO A 641 15.36 15.71 -10.36
N GLY A 642 15.73 16.93 -9.98
CA GLY A 642 14.83 18.08 -9.94
C GLY A 642 13.90 18.16 -8.71
N TYR A 643 13.80 17.12 -7.89
CA TYR A 643 12.88 17.05 -6.75
C TYR A 643 13.62 16.93 -5.41
N PRO A 644 13.79 18.03 -4.65
CA PRO A 644 14.40 17.99 -3.34
C PRO A 644 13.62 17.06 -2.37
N TYR A 645 14.37 16.44 -1.45
CA TYR A 645 13.80 15.74 -0.32
C TYR A 645 13.26 16.73 0.73
N ARG A 646 12.67 16.25 1.78
CA ARG A 646 12.08 17.01 2.89
C ARG A 646 13.12 17.72 3.73
N ASP A 647 12.88 19.00 4.04
CA ASP A 647 13.59 19.70 5.10
C ASP A 647 13.11 19.27 6.49
N PHE A 648 13.81 19.75 7.52
CA PHE A 648 13.38 19.58 8.91
C PHE A 648 11.89 19.83 9.10
N THR A 649 11.24 18.91 9.79
CA THR A 649 9.81 19.00 10.07
C THR A 649 9.46 18.32 11.38
N LEU A 650 8.66 19.01 12.20
CA LEU A 650 8.06 18.43 13.40
C LEU A 650 6.68 17.85 13.06
N ARG A 651 6.46 16.60 13.43
CA ARG A 651 5.17 15.94 13.29
C ARG A 651 4.65 15.49 14.64
N PHE A 652 3.35 15.60 14.79
CA PHE A 652 2.59 15.09 15.91
C PHE A 652 1.50 14.15 15.41
N GLY A 653 1.20 13.13 16.20
CA GLY A 653 0.04 12.28 15.89
C GLY A 653 -0.41 11.45 17.08
N LEU A 654 -1.56 10.84 16.91
CA LEU A 654 -2.13 9.95 17.90
C LEU A 654 -2.87 8.77 17.25
N VAL A 655 -2.93 7.66 17.97
CA VAL A 655 -3.76 6.51 17.64
C VAL A 655 -4.58 6.15 18.88
N TRP A 656 -5.87 6.13 18.76
CA TRP A 656 -6.76 5.84 19.86
C TRP A 656 -7.68 4.67 19.54
N ASN A 657 -7.56 3.58 20.31
CA ASN A 657 -8.39 2.41 20.19
C ASN A 657 -9.47 2.42 21.28
N PHE A 658 -10.72 2.35 20.86
CA PHE A 658 -11.87 2.19 21.73
C PHE A 658 -12.40 0.77 21.65
N PHE A 659 -12.61 0.14 22.80
CA PHE A 659 -13.24 -1.15 22.93
C PHE A 659 -14.52 -0.92 23.78
N LEU A 660 -15.68 -1.01 23.15
CA LEU A 660 -16.97 -0.69 23.77
C LEU A 660 -17.55 -1.91 24.50
#